data_6f594261e19f1cb4677054848f2c7a83
#
_entry.id   6f594261e19f1cb4677054848f2c7a83
#
_cell.length_a   1.000
_cell.length_b   1.000
_cell.length_c   1.000
_cell.angle_alpha   90.00
_cell.angle_beta   90.00
_cell.angle_gamma   90.00
#
_symmetry.space_group_name_H-M   'P 1'
#
loop_
_entity.id
_entity.type
_entity.pdbx_description
1 polymer ?
#
loop_
_entity_poly.entity_id
_entity_poly.type
_entity_poly.pdbx_seq_one_letter_code
_entity_poly.pdbx_strand_id
1 'polypeptide(L)'
;MELLPASAPPISKKQGFRSLKLVNADMDQLLSDQPVGVDYGTLDNGLRYYVRCNSKPRMRAALALAVWAGSVLEEEDERGVAHIVEHLAFSATKKYTNHDIIKFLESIGAEFGACQNAVTSADDTVYELLVPVDKPELLSQAISVLAEFSSEIRVSKDDLEKERGAVMEEYRGSRNATGRLQDAHWMLMMEGSKYAERLPIGLERVIRTVSSETVKHFYKKWYHLCNMAVIAVGDFSDAQDVVELIKTHFGQKIPDPDPPLIPTIQVPSHDEPRFSCFVESEAAGSAVMISYKMPADELKTVKDYRNLLAESMFLYALNQRFFKIARRNDPPYFSCSAAADVLVRPLKANIMTSSCKRKGTIEALESMLIEVARARLHGFSEREISVVRALLMSEIESAYLERDQIQSTSLRDEYLQHFLHNEPVVGIEYEAQLQKTLLPHISTLEISKCSEKLRTSCSCVIKTIEPQPFAVLDDLKNVVKKVNLLEEEGRISPWDDEHVPEEIVTTKPNMGHVVQELEYSNIGATELILSNGMRICYKRTDFLDDQVIFTGYSYGGLSELPENEYFSCSMGPTIAGEIGVFGYRPSVLMDMLAGKRAEVGTKIGAYMRTFYGDCSPSDLETALQLVYQLFTTNLTPGEEDVKIVMQMAEEAVSAQDRDPYTAFTNRVKELNYGNSYFFRPIRKSDLQKVDPRKACEFFSTCFKDPSTFTIVIVGNIDPTIAMPLILQYLGGIPKPPEPIMHFNRDELKGLPFTFPTSIHREVVWSPMVEAQCLVQICFPGEGKKGRQVEEIHFVGFLSKLLETKIMQVLRFKLGQIYSVGVSVFLGGNKPSRIGDVRGDISINFSCDPEISSKLVDIALDEMLRLQEEGPSEQDVSTILEIEQRAHENGLQENYYWLDRILHSYQSRVYSGDVGTSFEIQDEGRSKVRSSLTPSTAQFALKRILPFPCKNKYTVVILMPKASPLQLLKSVIQSARTNYGREAKILAGVTGLAVLAFSLWRRAQNNSRHLLSRAAN
;
A
#
# COMPACT_ATOMS: atom_id res chain seq x y z
N MET A 1 -17.88 8.50 28.64
CA MET A 1 -19.26 8.17 28.21
C MET A 1 -19.98 9.39 27.58
N GLU A 2 -19.29 10.15 26.72
CA GLU A 2 -19.82 11.43 26.18
C GLU A 2 -19.61 11.59 24.65
N LEU A 3 -19.50 10.54 23.85
CA LEU A 3 -19.19 10.67 22.44
C LEU A 3 -20.06 9.83 21.49
N LEU A 4 -21.19 9.33 21.94
CA LEU A 4 -22.18 8.78 21.02
C LEU A 4 -23.21 9.87 20.73
N PRO A 5 -23.35 10.37 19.49
CA PRO A 5 -24.46 11.28 19.16
C PRO A 5 -25.76 10.53 19.33
N ALA A 6 -26.59 10.99 20.28
CA ALA A 6 -27.89 10.39 20.65
C ALA A 6 -28.97 10.57 19.56
N SER A 7 -28.67 11.23 18.46
CA SER A 7 -29.58 11.40 17.32
C SER A 7 -28.82 11.37 16.01
N ALA A 8 -29.46 10.85 14.95
CA ALA A 8 -28.91 10.92 13.60
C ALA A 8 -28.60 12.40 13.23
N PRO A 9 -27.43 12.70 12.65
CA PRO A 9 -27.08 14.06 12.30
C PRO A 9 -28.10 14.64 11.29
N PRO A 10 -28.35 15.97 11.30
CA PRO A 10 -29.21 16.59 10.32
C PRO A 10 -28.64 16.46 8.93
N ILE A 11 -29.49 16.31 7.91
CA ILE A 11 -29.05 16.29 6.51
C ILE A 11 -28.39 17.64 6.21
N SER A 12 -27.13 17.61 5.80
CA SER A 12 -26.40 18.80 5.39
C SER A 12 -27.08 19.43 4.15
N LYS A 13 -27.47 20.70 4.24
CA LYS A 13 -27.98 21.48 3.10
C LYS A 13 -26.86 22.22 2.38
N LYS A 14 -25.68 21.61 2.23
CA LYS A 14 -24.57 22.22 1.53
C LYS A 14 -24.90 22.47 0.07
N GLN A 15 -24.28 23.50 -0.52
CA GLN A 15 -24.39 23.77 -1.96
C GLN A 15 -23.79 22.58 -2.73
N GLY A 16 -24.62 21.85 -3.47
CA GLY A 16 -24.19 20.73 -4.28
C GLY A 16 -23.43 21.19 -5.53
N PHE A 17 -22.61 20.32 -6.08
CA PHE A 17 -21.81 20.57 -7.28
C PHE A 17 -22.64 21.00 -8.48
N ARG A 18 -23.88 20.51 -8.63
CA ARG A 18 -24.80 20.90 -9.72
C ARG A 18 -25.12 22.39 -9.72
N SER A 19 -25.24 23.02 -8.55
CA SER A 19 -25.54 24.45 -8.38
C SER A 19 -24.28 25.33 -8.37
N LEU A 20 -23.10 24.75 -8.44
CA LEU A 20 -21.82 25.46 -8.50
C LEU A 20 -21.77 26.32 -9.77
N LYS A 21 -21.51 27.62 -9.62
CA LYS A 21 -21.46 28.58 -10.73
C LYS A 21 -20.22 28.31 -11.60
N LEU A 22 -20.41 28.42 -12.91
CA LEU A 22 -19.30 28.39 -13.85
C LEU A 22 -18.49 29.71 -13.75
N VAL A 23 -17.18 29.62 -13.96
CA VAL A 23 -16.30 30.79 -14.04
C VAL A 23 -16.10 31.20 -15.49
N ASN A 24 -15.81 32.48 -15.73
CA ASN A 24 -15.31 32.92 -17.04
C ASN A 24 -13.84 32.52 -17.14
N ALA A 25 -13.54 31.43 -17.84
CA ALA A 25 -12.18 30.92 -17.99
C ALA A 25 -11.43 31.68 -19.08
N ASP A 26 -10.81 32.79 -18.73
CA ASP A 26 -9.81 33.47 -19.56
C ASP A 26 -8.53 32.63 -19.57
N MET A 27 -8.10 32.16 -20.75
CA MET A 27 -6.95 31.27 -20.90
C MET A 27 -5.63 31.91 -20.43
N ASP A 28 -5.50 33.20 -20.56
CA ASP A 28 -4.30 33.95 -20.16
C ASP A 28 -4.37 34.42 -18.69
N GLN A 29 -5.46 34.18 -17.99
CA GLN A 29 -5.61 34.49 -16.58
C GLN A 29 -4.58 33.68 -15.76
N LEU A 30 -3.81 34.42 -14.93
CA LEU A 30 -2.85 33.81 -13.99
C LEU A 30 -3.61 33.07 -12.87
N LEU A 31 -3.14 31.89 -12.55
CA LEU A 31 -3.49 31.21 -11.32
C LEU A 31 -2.83 31.95 -10.13
N SER A 32 -3.42 31.87 -8.94
CA SER A 32 -2.89 32.61 -7.79
C SER A 32 -1.51 32.09 -7.39
N ASP A 33 -0.51 32.95 -7.32
CA ASP A 33 0.80 32.65 -6.76
C ASP A 33 0.80 32.55 -5.22
N GLN A 34 -0.29 32.98 -4.58
CA GLN A 34 -0.45 32.90 -3.12
C GLN A 34 -1.46 31.83 -2.76
N PRO A 35 -1.07 30.91 -1.87
CA PRO A 35 -1.96 29.85 -1.42
C PRO A 35 -3.25 30.41 -0.79
N VAL A 36 -4.39 29.83 -1.18
CA VAL A 36 -5.71 30.26 -0.71
C VAL A 36 -6.11 29.50 0.56
N GLY A 37 -6.68 30.21 1.52
CA GLY A 37 -7.23 29.62 2.75
C GLY A 37 -6.19 29.19 3.78
N VAL A 38 -4.99 29.74 3.72
CA VAL A 38 -3.88 29.45 4.63
C VAL A 38 -3.18 30.76 5.02
N ASP A 39 -2.75 30.87 6.27
CA ASP A 39 -1.83 31.92 6.70
C ASP A 39 -0.41 31.59 6.25
N TYR A 40 0.07 32.33 5.30
CA TYR A 40 1.34 32.12 4.61
C TYR A 40 2.26 33.33 4.76
N GLY A 41 3.54 33.08 4.99
CA GLY A 41 4.53 34.16 5.09
C GLY A 41 5.97 33.66 5.18
N THR A 42 6.86 34.63 5.38
CA THR A 42 8.29 34.39 5.56
C THR A 42 8.78 35.15 6.78
N LEU A 43 9.50 34.48 7.68
CA LEU A 43 10.13 35.09 8.83
C LEU A 43 11.33 35.93 8.42
N ASP A 44 11.79 36.85 9.28
CA ASP A 44 12.98 37.69 9.03
C ASP A 44 14.26 36.90 8.75
N ASN A 45 14.34 35.65 9.21
CA ASN A 45 15.47 34.74 8.97
C ASN A 45 15.34 33.90 7.70
N GLY A 46 14.32 34.15 6.86
CA GLY A 46 14.09 33.51 5.59
C GLY A 46 13.23 32.24 5.62
N LEU A 47 12.86 31.71 6.79
CA LEU A 47 11.98 30.54 6.89
C LEU A 47 10.58 30.87 6.39
N ARG A 48 10.04 30.05 5.49
CA ARG A 48 8.64 30.13 5.05
C ARG A 48 7.74 29.36 6.03
N TYR A 49 6.50 29.81 6.18
CA TYR A 49 5.51 29.11 6.98
C TYR A 49 4.15 29.07 6.30
N TYR A 50 3.41 27.97 6.58
CA TYR A 50 2.02 27.77 6.17
C TYR A 50 1.25 27.28 7.38
N VAL A 51 0.20 28.00 7.76
CA VAL A 51 -0.63 27.63 8.92
C VAL A 51 -2.10 27.65 8.54
N ARG A 52 -2.82 26.56 8.80
CA ARG A 52 -4.25 26.46 8.49
C ARG A 52 -5.00 25.77 9.61
N CYS A 53 -6.11 26.37 10.05
CA CYS A 53 -7.08 25.68 10.90
C CYS A 53 -7.86 24.65 10.10
N ASN A 54 -7.91 23.40 10.57
CA ASN A 54 -8.68 22.32 9.97
C ASN A 54 -9.06 21.28 11.03
N SER A 55 -10.34 20.97 11.19
CA SER A 55 -10.85 20.11 12.25
C SER A 55 -10.89 18.60 11.88
N LYS A 56 -10.17 18.17 10.87
CA LYS A 56 -10.13 16.77 10.41
C LYS A 56 -8.70 16.23 10.35
N PRO A 57 -8.37 15.24 11.18
CA PRO A 57 -9.15 14.71 12.30
C PRO A 57 -9.18 15.70 13.47
N ARG A 58 -10.22 15.62 14.31
CA ARG A 58 -10.35 16.48 15.50
C ARG A 58 -9.19 16.24 16.47
N MET A 59 -8.81 17.30 17.17
CA MET A 59 -7.77 17.28 18.20
C MET A 59 -6.41 16.82 17.69
N ARG A 60 -6.13 17.04 16.40
CA ARG A 60 -4.86 16.68 15.76
C ARG A 60 -4.29 17.82 14.92
N ALA A 61 -2.97 17.81 14.78
CA ALA A 61 -2.23 18.64 13.83
C ALA A 61 -1.28 17.81 12.99
N ALA A 62 -1.34 18.00 11.69
CA ALA A 62 -0.35 17.54 10.73
C ALA A 62 0.71 18.64 10.54
N LEU A 63 1.94 18.34 10.94
CA LEU A 63 3.08 19.23 10.85
C LEU A 63 4.08 18.70 9.84
N ALA A 64 4.81 19.58 9.16
CA ALA A 64 5.96 19.21 8.35
C ALA A 64 7.07 20.27 8.41
N LEU A 65 8.32 19.80 8.28
CA LEU A 65 9.48 20.63 7.93
C LEU A 65 10.01 20.11 6.60
N ALA A 66 9.93 20.93 5.55
CA ALA A 66 10.52 20.65 4.25
C ALA A 66 11.84 21.39 4.10
N VAL A 67 12.82 20.70 3.55
CA VAL A 67 14.18 21.23 3.32
C VAL A 67 14.59 20.95 1.89
N TRP A 68 15.00 21.97 1.13
CA TRP A 68 15.57 21.81 -0.21
C TRP A 68 16.99 21.23 -0.15
N ALA A 69 17.13 20.05 0.41
CA ALA A 69 18.39 19.33 0.51
C ALA A 69 18.14 17.84 0.33
N GLY A 70 18.46 17.31 -0.84
CA GLY A 70 18.35 15.91 -1.19
C GLY A 70 19.67 15.33 -1.70
N SER A 71 19.64 14.08 -2.16
CA SER A 71 20.84 13.34 -2.55
C SER A 71 21.58 13.90 -3.76
N VAL A 72 20.93 14.68 -4.63
CA VAL A 72 21.59 15.30 -5.79
C VAL A 72 22.65 16.32 -5.39
N LEU A 73 22.58 16.86 -4.18
CA LEU A 73 23.54 17.83 -3.65
C LEU A 73 24.84 17.18 -3.14
N GLU A 74 24.85 15.88 -2.95
CA GLU A 74 25.98 15.10 -2.44
C GLU A 74 27.17 15.11 -3.39
N GLU A 75 28.39 15.15 -2.85
CA GLU A 75 29.63 14.86 -3.57
C GLU A 75 29.85 13.33 -3.69
N GLU A 76 30.92 12.91 -4.37
CA GLU A 76 31.13 11.46 -4.65
C GLU A 76 31.38 10.63 -3.39
N ASP A 77 31.99 11.21 -2.38
CA ASP A 77 32.24 10.59 -1.07
C ASP A 77 31.12 10.83 -0.05
N GLU A 78 30.05 11.52 -0.45
CA GLU A 78 28.87 11.83 0.36
C GLU A 78 27.64 11.00 -0.04
N ARG A 79 27.74 10.10 -1.03
CA ARG A 79 26.56 9.37 -1.59
C ARG A 79 25.83 8.54 -0.54
N GLY A 80 24.67 9.05 -0.07
CA GLY A 80 23.84 8.52 1.01
C GLY A 80 23.89 9.36 2.31
N VAL A 81 24.63 10.46 2.32
CA VAL A 81 24.75 11.33 3.49
C VAL A 81 23.47 12.11 3.78
N ALA A 82 22.74 12.55 2.75
CA ALA A 82 21.46 13.24 2.93
C ALA A 82 20.48 12.37 3.74
N HIS A 83 20.37 11.08 3.40
CA HIS A 83 19.55 10.10 4.08
C HIS A 83 20.08 9.79 5.50
N ILE A 84 21.38 9.72 5.70
CA ILE A 84 21.98 9.59 7.05
C ILE A 84 21.62 10.78 7.94
N VAL A 85 21.60 12.02 7.42
CA VAL A 85 21.17 13.21 8.16
C VAL A 85 19.71 13.10 8.61
N GLU A 86 18.83 12.57 7.76
CA GLU A 86 17.44 12.30 8.10
C GLU A 86 17.33 11.36 9.31
N HIS A 87 18.03 10.21 9.31
CA HIS A 87 18.06 9.28 10.43
C HIS A 87 18.59 9.92 11.72
N LEU A 88 19.67 10.70 11.61
CA LEU A 88 20.26 11.36 12.77
C LEU A 88 19.34 12.39 13.41
N ALA A 89 18.41 12.98 12.67
CA ALA A 89 17.42 13.92 13.22
C ALA A 89 16.59 13.26 14.33
N PHE A 90 16.15 12.02 14.13
CA PHE A 90 15.38 11.28 15.13
C PHE A 90 16.26 10.63 16.22
N SER A 91 17.56 10.44 15.95
CA SER A 91 18.49 9.83 16.88
C SER A 91 18.95 10.80 17.98
N ALA A 92 19.43 11.98 17.60
CA ALA A 92 19.91 12.96 18.57
C ALA A 92 19.95 14.39 18.00
N THR A 93 19.53 15.34 18.85
CA THR A 93 19.72 16.78 18.64
C THR A 93 20.41 17.41 19.83
N LYS A 94 20.56 18.75 19.84
CA LYS A 94 21.12 19.45 20.99
C LYS A 94 20.28 19.26 22.25
N LYS A 95 18.95 19.24 22.13
CA LYS A 95 18.00 19.12 23.24
C LYS A 95 17.69 17.66 23.61
N TYR A 96 17.64 16.79 22.60
CA TYR A 96 17.22 15.39 22.75
C TYR A 96 18.36 14.46 22.43
N THR A 97 18.49 13.34 23.16
CA THR A 97 19.54 12.35 22.98
C THR A 97 18.98 10.94 23.04
N ASN A 98 19.68 9.97 22.45
CA ASN A 98 19.32 8.55 22.54
C ASN A 98 17.85 8.25 22.14
N HIS A 99 17.38 8.82 21.01
CA HIS A 99 16.00 8.68 20.50
C HIS A 99 14.92 9.18 21.50
N ASP A 100 15.25 10.15 22.37
CA ASP A 100 14.28 10.72 23.30
C ASP A 100 13.14 11.45 22.58
N ILE A 101 13.34 11.93 21.36
CA ILE A 101 12.30 12.48 20.47
C ILE A 101 11.23 11.42 20.19
N ILE A 102 11.63 10.23 19.76
CA ILE A 102 10.71 9.13 19.45
C ILE A 102 9.93 8.74 20.71
N LYS A 103 10.60 8.57 21.83
CA LYS A 103 9.95 8.25 23.11
C LYS A 103 8.95 9.32 23.54
N PHE A 104 9.30 10.59 23.36
CA PHE A 104 8.40 11.70 23.67
C PHE A 104 7.15 11.65 22.77
N LEU A 105 7.31 11.53 21.44
CA LEU A 105 6.21 11.49 20.49
C LEU A 105 5.32 10.26 20.72
N GLU A 106 5.88 9.08 20.96
CA GLU A 106 5.11 7.89 21.32
C GLU A 106 4.33 8.08 22.63
N SER A 107 4.93 8.75 23.63
CA SER A 107 4.27 8.99 24.93
C SER A 107 3.02 9.88 24.86
N ILE A 108 2.88 10.65 23.78
CA ILE A 108 1.69 11.46 23.50
C ILE A 108 0.75 10.81 22.45
N GLY A 109 1.04 9.55 22.08
CA GLY A 109 0.24 8.78 21.15
C GLY A 109 0.56 9.01 19.67
N ALA A 110 1.67 9.70 19.36
CA ALA A 110 2.19 9.81 18.01
C ALA A 110 3.17 8.65 17.73
N GLU A 111 2.65 7.57 17.21
CA GLU A 111 3.38 6.32 16.96
C GLU A 111 4.45 6.47 15.88
N PHE A 112 5.62 5.86 16.08
CA PHE A 112 6.71 5.84 15.09
C PHE A 112 6.30 5.09 13.81
N GLY A 113 6.62 5.67 12.66
CA GLY A 113 6.23 5.16 11.33
C GLY A 113 4.82 5.56 10.90
N ALA A 114 3.83 5.57 11.79
CA ALA A 114 2.46 5.95 11.47
C ALA A 114 2.18 7.46 11.63
N CYS A 115 2.73 8.09 12.67
CA CYS A 115 2.49 9.49 13.01
C CYS A 115 3.76 10.35 13.01
N GLN A 116 4.92 9.75 12.88
CA GLN A 116 6.21 10.42 12.75
C GLN A 116 7.02 9.70 11.66
N ASN A 117 7.38 10.44 10.63
CA ASN A 117 8.08 9.92 9.46
C ASN A 117 8.99 10.98 8.85
N ALA A 118 9.88 10.56 7.96
CA ALA A 118 10.61 11.44 7.08
C ALA A 118 10.93 10.73 5.76
N VAL A 119 11.21 11.51 4.74
CA VAL A 119 11.56 11.01 3.41
C VAL A 119 12.64 11.90 2.81
N THR A 120 13.72 11.28 2.37
CA THR A 120 14.77 11.93 1.58
C THR A 120 14.60 11.55 0.10
N SER A 121 14.33 12.55 -0.74
CA SER A 121 14.30 12.42 -2.20
C SER A 121 15.64 12.80 -2.83
N ALA A 122 15.67 12.86 -4.16
CA ALA A 122 16.83 13.40 -4.86
C ALA A 122 16.99 14.92 -4.63
N ASP A 123 15.89 15.67 -4.46
CA ASP A 123 15.87 17.13 -4.41
C ASP A 123 15.66 17.72 -3.01
N ASP A 124 15.05 16.98 -2.09
CA ASP A 124 14.57 17.48 -0.80
C ASP A 124 14.54 16.43 0.29
N THR A 125 14.39 16.89 1.53
CA THR A 125 14.11 16.05 2.71
C THR A 125 12.91 16.65 3.44
N VAL A 126 11.90 15.82 3.74
CA VAL A 126 10.67 16.22 4.44
C VAL A 126 10.54 15.43 5.73
N TYR A 127 10.32 16.12 6.83
CA TYR A 127 10.01 15.54 8.14
C TYR A 127 8.54 15.77 8.47
N GLU A 128 7.82 14.74 8.89
CA GLU A 128 6.37 14.77 9.08
C GLU A 128 5.98 14.29 10.48
N LEU A 129 5.05 15.01 11.11
CA LEU A 129 4.49 14.66 12.40
C LEU A 129 2.97 14.81 12.38
N LEU A 130 2.25 13.84 12.94
CA LEU A 130 0.83 13.92 13.23
C LEU A 130 0.65 13.82 14.76
N VAL A 131 0.37 14.96 15.41
CA VAL A 131 0.40 15.07 16.89
C VAL A 131 -0.95 15.48 17.46
N PRO A 132 -1.27 15.08 18.71
CA PRO A 132 -2.44 15.60 19.41
C PRO A 132 -2.27 17.08 19.78
N VAL A 133 -3.40 17.83 19.80
CA VAL A 133 -3.46 19.25 20.16
C VAL A 133 -4.46 19.53 21.29
N ASP A 134 -4.87 18.50 22.02
CA ASP A 134 -5.75 18.60 23.20
C ASP A 134 -5.11 19.38 24.36
N LYS A 135 -3.79 19.54 24.35
CA LYS A 135 -3.02 20.36 25.28
C LYS A 135 -2.10 21.29 24.50
N PRO A 136 -2.15 22.62 24.75
CA PRO A 136 -1.33 23.60 24.00
C PRO A 136 0.18 23.30 24.04
N GLU A 137 0.67 22.69 25.15
CA GLU A 137 2.07 22.38 25.32
C GLU A 137 2.57 21.33 24.32
N LEU A 138 1.70 20.39 23.88
CA LEU A 138 2.07 19.32 22.97
C LEU A 138 2.40 19.87 21.58
N LEU A 139 1.59 20.80 21.08
CA LEU A 139 1.84 21.47 19.80
C LEU A 139 3.14 22.26 19.85
N SER A 140 3.35 23.06 20.92
CA SER A 140 4.57 23.83 21.09
C SER A 140 5.82 22.93 21.12
N GLN A 141 5.74 21.79 21.82
CA GLN A 141 6.86 20.84 21.88
C GLN A 141 7.11 20.17 20.53
N ALA A 142 6.06 19.80 19.76
CA ALA A 142 6.19 19.23 18.42
C ALA A 142 6.84 20.22 17.44
N ILE A 143 6.43 21.51 17.47
CA ILE A 143 7.07 22.56 16.66
C ILE A 143 8.53 22.75 17.11
N SER A 144 8.84 22.65 18.41
CA SER A 144 10.22 22.68 18.94
C SER A 144 11.06 21.52 18.37
N VAL A 145 10.50 20.32 18.19
CA VAL A 145 11.20 19.18 17.57
C VAL A 145 11.59 19.50 16.13
N LEU A 146 10.68 20.05 15.32
CA LEU A 146 10.98 20.48 13.95
C LEU A 146 12.05 21.58 13.92
N ALA A 147 12.02 22.48 14.89
CA ALA A 147 13.05 23.52 15.03
C ALA A 147 14.44 22.94 15.38
N GLU A 148 14.51 21.86 16.17
CA GLU A 148 15.75 21.13 16.41
C GLU A 148 16.28 20.49 15.12
N PHE A 149 15.42 19.88 14.31
CA PHE A 149 15.79 19.27 13.01
C PHE A 149 16.40 20.29 12.04
N SER A 150 15.90 21.54 12.04
CA SER A 150 16.34 22.57 11.11
C SER A 150 17.81 23.01 11.27
N SER A 151 18.36 22.95 12.50
CA SER A 151 19.69 23.53 12.76
C SER A 151 20.49 22.90 13.90
N GLU A 152 19.90 21.99 14.67
CA GLU A 152 20.48 21.47 15.92
C GLU A 152 20.64 19.93 15.92
N ILE A 153 20.61 19.28 14.74
CA ILE A 153 20.90 17.84 14.63
C ILE A 153 22.33 17.61 15.12
N ARG A 154 22.47 16.68 16.09
CA ARG A 154 23.77 16.31 16.63
C ARG A 154 24.42 15.23 15.77
N VAL A 155 25.52 15.56 15.15
CA VAL A 155 26.32 14.63 14.37
C VAL A 155 27.57 14.30 15.14
N SER A 156 27.51 13.28 16.01
CA SER A 156 28.69 12.73 16.70
C SER A 156 29.09 11.39 16.06
N LYS A 157 30.34 10.96 16.34
CA LYS A 157 30.77 9.64 15.89
C LYS A 157 29.88 8.52 16.47
N ASP A 158 29.53 8.63 17.75
CA ASP A 158 28.72 7.61 18.43
C ASP A 158 27.29 7.55 17.91
N ASP A 159 26.67 8.70 17.60
CA ASP A 159 25.33 8.75 17.01
C ASP A 159 25.33 8.14 15.60
N LEU A 160 26.33 8.48 14.78
CA LEU A 160 26.48 7.92 13.44
C LEU A 160 26.68 6.41 13.46
N GLU A 161 27.54 5.88 14.35
CA GLU A 161 27.78 4.43 14.44
C GLU A 161 26.52 3.65 14.88
N LYS A 162 25.66 4.23 15.73
CA LYS A 162 24.38 3.63 16.11
C LYS A 162 23.39 3.57 14.93
N GLU A 163 23.30 4.64 14.13
CA GLU A 163 22.38 4.70 12.99
C GLU A 163 22.90 3.94 11.77
N ARG A 164 24.21 3.82 11.61
CA ARG A 164 24.84 3.16 10.45
C ARG A 164 24.29 1.76 10.17
N GLY A 165 24.09 0.96 11.23
CA GLY A 165 23.55 -0.39 11.09
C GLY A 165 22.14 -0.38 10.52
N ALA A 166 21.29 0.53 10.98
CA ALA A 166 19.93 0.67 10.53
C ALA A 166 19.82 1.17 9.07
N VAL A 167 20.61 2.19 8.69
CA VAL A 167 20.73 2.65 7.30
C VAL A 167 21.22 1.52 6.39
N MET A 168 22.15 0.69 6.88
CA MET A 168 22.63 -0.48 6.14
C MET A 168 21.55 -1.55 5.94
N GLU A 169 20.69 -1.77 6.94
CA GLU A 169 19.58 -2.73 6.79
C GLU A 169 18.50 -2.21 5.84
N GLU A 170 18.23 -0.92 5.85
CA GLU A 170 17.34 -0.29 4.86
C GLU A 170 17.92 -0.40 3.44
N TYR A 171 19.23 -0.11 3.29
CA TYR A 171 19.93 -0.33 2.03
C TYR A 171 19.78 -1.76 1.52
N ARG A 172 19.97 -2.77 2.38
CA ARG A 172 19.78 -4.18 2.00
C ARG A 172 18.33 -4.48 1.63
N GLY A 173 17.38 -4.00 2.41
CA GLY A 173 15.95 -4.17 2.17
C GLY A 173 15.49 -3.58 0.83
N SER A 174 16.06 -2.44 0.44
CA SER A 174 15.79 -1.79 -0.86
C SER A 174 16.40 -2.53 -2.05
N ARG A 175 17.38 -3.43 -1.85
CA ARG A 175 18.08 -4.18 -2.92
C ARG A 175 17.38 -5.51 -3.31
N ASN A 176 16.07 -5.64 -3.09
CA ASN A 176 15.26 -6.72 -3.66
C ASN A 176 15.11 -6.56 -5.19
N ALA A 177 14.50 -7.53 -5.87
CA ALA A 177 14.34 -7.51 -7.32
C ALA A 177 13.68 -6.21 -7.83
N THR A 178 12.62 -5.75 -7.17
CA THR A 178 11.91 -4.50 -7.51
C THR A 178 12.82 -3.28 -7.39
N GLY A 179 13.55 -3.15 -6.27
CA GLY A 179 14.46 -2.03 -6.04
C GLY A 179 15.60 -1.99 -7.08
N ARG A 180 16.22 -3.14 -7.37
CA ARG A 180 17.25 -3.22 -8.42
C ARG A 180 16.73 -2.83 -9.81
N LEU A 181 15.48 -3.20 -10.12
CA LEU A 181 14.81 -2.82 -11.36
C LEU A 181 14.52 -1.32 -11.44
N GLN A 182 14.09 -0.72 -10.31
CA GLN A 182 13.86 0.73 -10.19
C GLN A 182 15.16 1.50 -10.35
N ASP A 183 16.22 1.11 -9.65
CA ASP A 183 17.54 1.74 -9.75
C ASP A 183 18.10 1.69 -11.19
N ALA A 184 18.00 0.53 -11.85
CA ALA A 184 18.47 0.37 -13.23
C ALA A 184 17.64 1.23 -14.20
N HIS A 185 16.33 1.38 -13.97
CA HIS A 185 15.48 2.27 -14.75
C HIS A 185 15.84 3.74 -14.52
N TRP A 186 16.01 4.13 -13.25
CA TRP A 186 16.41 5.49 -12.86
C TRP A 186 17.72 5.90 -13.52
N MET A 187 18.75 5.06 -13.42
CA MET A 187 20.05 5.34 -14.06
C MET A 187 19.93 5.56 -15.57
N LEU A 188 19.11 4.75 -16.25
CA LEU A 188 18.88 4.86 -17.69
C LEU A 188 18.08 6.14 -18.06
N MET A 189 17.10 6.49 -17.24
CA MET A 189 16.31 7.72 -17.39
C MET A 189 17.17 8.97 -17.20
N MET A 190 17.99 8.99 -16.17
CA MET A 190 18.77 10.16 -15.73
C MET A 190 20.18 10.21 -16.35
N GLU A 191 20.52 9.32 -17.29
CA GLU A 191 21.83 9.23 -17.91
C GLU A 191 22.30 10.58 -18.47
N GLY A 192 23.53 10.97 -18.12
CA GLY A 192 24.12 12.25 -18.47
C GLY A 192 23.79 13.38 -17.49
N SER A 193 23.09 13.07 -16.40
CA SER A 193 22.79 13.98 -15.30
C SER A 193 23.36 13.47 -13.98
N LYS A 194 23.62 14.37 -13.03
CA LYS A 194 24.05 14.02 -11.66
C LYS A 194 23.02 13.12 -10.94
N TYR A 195 21.73 13.24 -11.27
CA TYR A 195 20.67 12.39 -10.71
C TYR A 195 20.89 10.89 -10.97
N ALA A 196 21.52 10.51 -12.09
CA ALA A 196 21.78 9.10 -12.42
C ALA A 196 22.62 8.39 -11.35
N GLU A 197 23.50 9.13 -10.68
CA GLU A 197 24.47 8.60 -9.72
C GLU A 197 24.12 8.92 -8.27
N ARG A 198 23.11 9.73 -8.01
CA ARG A 198 22.73 10.22 -6.66
C ARG A 198 21.40 9.64 -6.21
N LEU A 199 21.34 8.31 -6.10
CA LEU A 199 20.19 7.65 -5.49
C LEU A 199 20.12 7.99 -3.99
N PRO A 200 18.95 8.32 -3.43
CA PRO A 200 18.81 8.70 -2.02
C PRO A 200 19.34 7.65 -1.05
N ILE A 201 19.14 6.37 -1.35
CA ILE A 201 19.64 5.27 -0.51
C ILE A 201 21.17 5.22 -0.43
N GLY A 202 21.88 5.85 -1.35
CA GLY A 202 23.31 5.98 -1.36
C GLY A 202 24.09 4.77 -1.84
N LEU A 203 25.35 4.69 -1.43
CA LEU A 203 26.26 3.59 -1.74
C LEU A 203 26.70 2.87 -0.47
N GLU A 204 26.64 1.55 -0.47
CA GLU A 204 27.08 0.70 0.65
C GLU A 204 28.48 1.10 1.14
N ARG A 205 29.41 1.31 0.22
CA ARG A 205 30.79 1.74 0.54
C ARG A 205 30.81 3.01 1.38
N VAL A 206 30.02 4.02 0.99
CA VAL A 206 29.99 5.33 1.68
C VAL A 206 29.28 5.18 3.02
N ILE A 207 28.12 4.54 3.05
CA ILE A 207 27.35 4.30 4.30
C ILE A 207 28.24 3.62 5.34
N ARG A 208 29.07 2.65 4.96
CA ARG A 208 29.97 1.92 5.88
C ARG A 208 31.14 2.73 6.38
N THR A 209 31.62 3.72 5.63
CA THR A 209 32.91 4.36 5.93
C THR A 209 32.88 5.87 6.09
N VAL A 210 31.78 6.53 5.80
CA VAL A 210 31.66 7.98 5.92
C VAL A 210 31.92 8.46 7.34
N SER A 211 32.67 9.58 7.47
CA SER A 211 33.00 10.16 8.77
C SER A 211 31.88 11.06 9.29
N SER A 212 31.80 11.24 10.60
CA SER A 212 30.87 12.22 11.21
C SER A 212 31.15 13.65 10.76
N GLU A 213 32.41 13.97 10.45
CA GLU A 213 32.79 15.28 9.94
C GLU A 213 32.22 15.55 8.55
N THR A 214 32.25 14.56 7.65
CA THR A 214 31.63 14.63 6.32
C THR A 214 30.13 14.84 6.41
N VAL A 215 29.44 14.03 7.25
CA VAL A 215 27.99 14.17 7.46
C VAL A 215 27.63 15.54 8.05
N LYS A 216 28.43 16.02 9.03
CA LYS A 216 28.25 17.33 9.64
C LYS A 216 28.51 18.46 8.64
N HIS A 217 29.48 18.27 7.71
CA HIS A 217 29.75 19.24 6.67
C HIS A 217 28.55 19.40 5.72
N PHE A 218 27.99 18.28 5.23
CA PHE A 218 26.78 18.28 4.40
C PHE A 218 25.59 18.97 5.08
N TYR A 219 25.30 18.58 6.34
CA TYR A 219 24.22 19.18 7.12
C TYR A 219 24.38 20.70 7.24
N LYS A 220 25.56 21.19 7.64
CA LYS A 220 25.85 22.62 7.79
C LYS A 220 25.83 23.38 6.46
N LYS A 221 26.21 22.71 5.36
CA LYS A 221 26.25 23.34 4.03
C LYS A 221 24.87 23.57 3.44
N TRP A 222 23.89 22.72 3.71
CA TRP A 222 22.62 22.72 3.00
C TRP A 222 21.37 23.04 3.85
N TYR A 223 21.43 22.85 5.19
CA TYR A 223 20.32 23.10 6.08
C TYR A 223 20.29 24.57 6.53
N HIS A 224 19.73 25.44 5.67
CA HIS A 224 19.56 26.87 5.95
C HIS A 224 18.07 27.22 5.95
N LEU A 225 17.65 28.09 6.88
CA LEU A 225 16.24 28.46 7.05
C LEU A 225 15.59 29.03 5.79
N CYS A 226 16.34 29.75 4.95
CA CYS A 226 15.85 30.25 3.66
C CYS A 226 15.53 29.15 2.64
N ASN A 227 16.05 27.93 2.84
CA ASN A 227 15.76 26.74 2.04
C ASN A 227 14.71 25.83 2.68
N MET A 228 13.97 26.32 3.69
CA MET A 228 13.03 25.53 4.46
C MET A 228 11.64 26.16 4.52
N ALA A 229 10.66 25.28 4.73
CA ALA A 229 9.31 25.66 5.09
C ALA A 229 8.80 24.82 6.25
N VAL A 230 8.05 25.45 7.16
CA VAL A 230 7.25 24.78 8.19
C VAL A 230 5.79 24.87 7.82
N ILE A 231 5.13 23.73 7.79
CA ILE A 231 3.71 23.59 7.51
C ILE A 231 3.01 23.08 8.77
N ALA A 232 1.90 23.70 9.16
CA ALA A 232 1.08 23.30 10.29
C ALA A 232 -0.40 23.39 9.91
N VAL A 233 -1.06 22.24 9.80
CA VAL A 233 -2.50 22.14 9.51
C VAL A 233 -3.15 21.34 10.62
N GLY A 234 -4.19 21.88 11.28
CA GLY A 234 -4.79 21.14 12.39
C GLY A 234 -5.96 21.82 13.06
N ASP A 235 -6.48 21.14 14.08
CA ASP A 235 -7.63 21.58 14.87
C ASP A 235 -7.21 22.67 15.88
N PHE A 236 -6.84 23.82 15.34
CA PHE A 236 -6.43 25.00 16.10
C PHE A 236 -7.60 25.95 16.30
N SER A 237 -7.61 26.64 17.44
CA SER A 237 -8.58 27.71 17.72
C SER A 237 -8.30 28.96 16.89
N ASP A 238 -7.02 29.30 16.68
CA ASP A 238 -6.54 30.43 15.89
C ASP A 238 -5.21 30.08 15.22
N ALA A 239 -5.11 30.34 13.93
CA ALA A 239 -3.87 30.14 13.17
C ALA A 239 -2.75 31.09 13.61
N GLN A 240 -3.08 32.31 14.07
CA GLN A 240 -2.10 33.28 14.52
C GLN A 240 -1.34 32.82 15.78
N ASP A 241 -2.01 32.09 16.68
CA ASP A 241 -1.37 31.50 17.85
C ASP A 241 -0.26 30.52 17.43
N VAL A 242 -0.52 29.74 16.36
CA VAL A 242 0.45 28.79 15.82
C VAL A 242 1.59 29.50 15.08
N VAL A 243 1.31 30.59 14.37
CA VAL A 243 2.35 31.45 13.77
C VAL A 243 3.27 32.02 14.86
N GLU A 244 2.73 32.45 16.01
CA GLU A 244 3.54 32.93 17.14
C GLU A 244 4.39 31.80 17.77
N LEU A 245 3.87 30.56 17.82
CA LEU A 245 4.69 29.42 18.22
C LEU A 245 5.84 29.15 17.25
N ILE A 246 5.59 29.22 15.94
CA ILE A 246 6.64 29.11 14.92
C ILE A 246 7.69 30.22 15.10
N LYS A 247 7.28 31.47 15.28
CA LYS A 247 8.18 32.60 15.57
C LYS A 247 8.99 32.36 16.85
N THR A 248 8.38 31.81 17.89
CA THR A 248 9.04 31.54 19.15
C THR A 248 10.16 30.51 19.00
N HIS A 249 9.93 29.42 18.28
CA HIS A 249 10.89 28.34 18.16
C HIS A 249 11.92 28.53 17.03
N PHE A 250 11.54 29.19 15.93
CA PHE A 250 12.41 29.41 14.77
C PHE A 250 12.94 30.84 14.65
N GLY A 251 12.20 31.85 15.08
CA GLY A 251 12.54 33.27 14.86
C GLY A 251 13.82 33.72 15.56
N GLN A 252 14.22 33.06 16.64
CA GLN A 252 15.47 33.33 17.37
C GLN A 252 16.73 32.79 16.67
N LYS A 253 16.56 31.94 15.63
CA LYS A 253 17.67 31.32 14.93
C LYS A 253 18.29 32.30 13.96
N ILE A 254 19.63 32.45 14.06
CA ILE A 254 20.38 33.41 13.24
C ILE A 254 20.57 32.80 11.85
N PRO A 255 20.14 33.49 10.77
CA PRO A 255 20.38 33.03 9.42
C PRO A 255 21.85 33.09 9.04
N ASP A 256 22.30 32.22 8.17
CA ASP A 256 23.61 32.34 7.54
C ASP A 256 23.59 33.61 6.64
N PRO A 257 24.57 34.47 6.73
CA PRO A 257 24.60 35.70 5.92
C PRO A 257 24.83 35.44 4.42
N ASP A 258 25.38 34.28 4.06
CA ASP A 258 25.70 33.90 2.66
C ASP A 258 25.41 32.41 2.41
N PRO A 259 24.14 31.98 2.46
CA PRO A 259 23.81 30.59 2.25
C PRO A 259 24.05 30.18 0.80
N PRO A 260 24.57 28.97 0.54
CA PRO A 260 24.78 28.51 -0.82
C PRO A 260 23.46 28.38 -1.58
N LEU A 261 23.46 28.85 -2.84
CA LEU A 261 22.30 28.67 -3.73
C LEU A 261 22.12 27.20 -4.07
N ILE A 262 20.87 26.73 -4.04
CA ILE A 262 20.54 25.38 -4.49
C ILE A 262 20.69 25.32 -6.01
N PRO A 263 21.58 24.46 -6.54
CA PRO A 263 21.84 24.41 -7.98
C PRO A 263 20.69 23.73 -8.71
N THR A 264 20.37 24.24 -9.91
CA THR A 264 19.44 23.56 -10.82
C THR A 264 20.21 22.52 -11.64
N ILE A 265 19.92 21.26 -11.44
CA ILE A 265 20.56 20.15 -12.15
C ILE A 265 19.70 19.78 -13.37
N GLN A 266 20.29 19.82 -14.57
CA GLN A 266 19.59 19.48 -15.80
C GLN A 266 19.66 17.98 -16.10
N VAL A 267 18.59 17.45 -16.69
CA VAL A 267 18.55 16.10 -17.27
C VAL A 267 18.51 16.26 -18.79
N PRO A 268 19.52 15.78 -19.54
CA PRO A 268 19.58 15.99 -20.99
C PRO A 268 18.47 15.23 -21.72
N SER A 269 17.88 15.88 -22.71
CA SER A 269 17.00 15.23 -23.70
C SER A 269 17.81 14.42 -24.72
N HIS A 270 17.14 13.54 -25.44
CA HIS A 270 17.75 12.78 -26.54
C HIS A 270 16.70 12.44 -27.64
N ASP A 271 17.14 12.44 -28.88
CA ASP A 271 16.27 12.19 -30.04
C ASP A 271 16.21 10.70 -30.41
N GLU A 272 17.25 9.95 -30.06
CA GLU A 272 17.29 8.51 -30.28
C GLU A 272 16.78 7.74 -29.05
N PRO A 273 15.91 6.75 -29.22
CA PRO A 273 15.41 5.96 -28.08
C PRO A 273 16.54 5.14 -27.44
N ARG A 274 16.53 5.09 -26.12
CA ARG A 274 17.42 4.26 -25.31
C ARG A 274 16.77 2.91 -25.03
N PHE A 275 17.56 1.86 -25.08
CA PHE A 275 17.07 0.49 -24.93
C PHE A 275 17.82 -0.27 -23.83
N SER A 276 17.10 -1.09 -23.10
CA SER A 276 17.66 -2.05 -22.14
C SER A 276 16.88 -3.35 -22.11
N CYS A 277 17.59 -4.49 -22.20
CA CYS A 277 17.03 -5.81 -21.89
C CYS A 277 17.56 -6.23 -20.52
N PHE A 278 16.73 -6.11 -19.49
CA PHE A 278 17.11 -6.38 -18.12
C PHE A 278 16.71 -7.82 -17.74
N VAL A 279 17.70 -8.62 -17.35
CA VAL A 279 17.48 -9.99 -16.88
C VAL A 279 17.58 -10.02 -15.36
N GLU A 280 16.44 -10.24 -14.69
CA GLU A 280 16.36 -10.34 -13.26
C GLU A 280 15.80 -11.71 -12.84
N SER A 281 16.66 -12.56 -12.37
CA SER A 281 16.30 -13.96 -12.05
C SER A 281 15.25 -14.12 -10.96
N GLU A 282 15.11 -13.12 -10.08
CA GLU A 282 14.12 -13.06 -9.00
C GLU A 282 12.82 -12.35 -9.41
N ALA A 283 12.73 -11.84 -10.65
CA ALA A 283 11.51 -11.18 -11.10
C ALA A 283 10.30 -12.11 -11.09
N ALA A 284 9.18 -11.59 -10.62
CA ALA A 284 7.91 -12.32 -10.56
C ALA A 284 7.40 -12.75 -11.96
N GLY A 285 7.66 -11.94 -13.00
CA GLY A 285 7.22 -12.19 -14.35
C GLY A 285 8.00 -11.40 -15.39
N SER A 286 7.51 -11.43 -16.62
CA SER A 286 8.03 -10.61 -17.72
C SER A 286 7.25 -9.30 -17.81
N ALA A 287 7.94 -8.20 -18.11
CA ALA A 287 7.33 -6.87 -18.21
C ALA A 287 8.02 -6.01 -19.27
N VAL A 288 7.30 -5.01 -19.76
CA VAL A 288 7.82 -3.94 -20.62
C VAL A 288 7.53 -2.61 -19.98
N MET A 289 8.50 -1.71 -20.02
CA MET A 289 8.37 -0.35 -19.57
C MET A 289 8.82 0.59 -20.69
N ILE A 290 7.99 1.57 -21.02
CA ILE A 290 8.29 2.65 -21.96
C ILE A 290 8.12 3.96 -21.22
N SER A 291 9.14 4.81 -21.25
CA SER A 291 9.11 6.11 -20.57
C SER A 291 9.48 7.23 -21.53
N TYR A 292 8.75 8.34 -21.49
CA TYR A 292 9.00 9.52 -22.28
C TYR A 292 9.30 10.67 -21.33
N LYS A 293 10.54 11.19 -21.40
CA LYS A 293 11.00 12.32 -20.55
C LYS A 293 10.55 13.64 -21.12
N MET A 294 10.09 14.53 -20.26
CA MET A 294 9.66 15.88 -20.58
C MET A 294 10.10 16.85 -19.48
N PRO A 295 10.31 18.13 -19.80
CA PRO A 295 10.42 19.15 -18.76
C PRO A 295 9.19 19.12 -17.83
N ALA A 296 9.39 19.36 -16.54
CA ALA A 296 8.28 19.50 -15.61
C ALA A 296 7.42 20.71 -16.03
N ASP A 297 6.08 20.58 -15.95
CA ASP A 297 5.18 21.66 -16.31
C ASP A 297 5.22 22.78 -15.27
N GLU A 298 5.15 24.02 -15.72
CA GLU A 298 4.88 25.15 -14.86
C GLU A 298 3.40 25.52 -14.99
N LEU A 299 2.63 25.33 -13.94
CA LEU A 299 1.20 25.65 -13.89
C LEU A 299 1.04 27.13 -13.49
N LYS A 300 1.02 28.05 -14.46
CA LYS A 300 0.89 29.49 -14.20
C LYS A 300 -0.44 30.09 -14.63
N THR A 301 -1.06 29.53 -15.66
CA THR A 301 -2.27 30.09 -16.27
C THR A 301 -3.40 29.04 -16.33
N VAL A 302 -4.61 29.53 -16.55
CA VAL A 302 -5.77 28.67 -16.84
C VAL A 302 -5.54 27.79 -18.08
N LYS A 303 -4.77 28.30 -19.07
CA LYS A 303 -4.37 27.51 -20.24
C LYS A 303 -3.47 26.34 -19.88
N ASP A 304 -2.51 26.54 -18.96
CA ASP A 304 -1.65 25.44 -18.50
C ASP A 304 -2.46 24.37 -17.76
N TYR A 305 -3.41 24.79 -16.95
CA TYR A 305 -4.33 23.89 -16.27
C TYR A 305 -5.22 23.11 -17.25
N ARG A 306 -5.73 23.78 -18.31
CA ARG A 306 -6.46 23.13 -19.39
C ARG A 306 -5.61 22.06 -20.11
N ASN A 307 -4.34 22.37 -20.37
CA ASN A 307 -3.41 21.41 -20.98
C ASN A 307 -3.17 20.19 -20.08
N LEU A 308 -3.06 20.41 -18.77
CA LEU A 308 -2.96 19.31 -17.77
C LEU A 308 -4.22 18.42 -17.81
N LEU A 309 -5.41 19.00 -17.85
CA LEU A 309 -6.67 18.25 -17.98
C LEU A 309 -6.72 17.45 -19.28
N ALA A 310 -6.27 18.02 -20.41
CA ALA A 310 -6.22 17.32 -21.70
C ALA A 310 -5.24 16.14 -21.67
N GLU A 311 -4.09 16.29 -21.00
CA GLU A 311 -3.11 15.21 -20.81
C GLU A 311 -3.68 14.12 -19.89
N SER A 312 -4.36 14.47 -18.81
CA SER A 312 -5.05 13.52 -17.93
C SER A 312 -6.13 12.75 -18.72
N MET A 313 -6.96 13.45 -19.51
CA MET A 313 -7.97 12.81 -20.36
C MET A 313 -7.33 11.83 -21.37
N PHE A 314 -6.20 12.20 -21.96
CA PHE A 314 -5.44 11.33 -22.86
C PHE A 314 -4.99 10.04 -22.17
N LEU A 315 -4.40 10.13 -20.98
CA LEU A 315 -3.91 8.97 -20.23
C LEU A 315 -5.08 8.07 -19.78
N TYR A 316 -6.19 8.65 -19.34
CA TYR A 316 -7.40 7.87 -19.01
C TYR A 316 -7.94 7.11 -20.23
N ALA A 317 -8.07 7.75 -21.38
CA ALA A 317 -8.53 7.11 -22.60
C ALA A 317 -7.58 5.99 -23.07
N LEU A 318 -6.27 6.24 -22.99
CA LEU A 318 -5.25 5.24 -23.33
C LEU A 318 -5.32 4.03 -22.39
N ASN A 319 -5.47 4.27 -21.08
CA ASN A 319 -5.62 3.21 -20.08
C ASN A 319 -6.86 2.36 -20.30
N GLN A 320 -7.98 2.95 -20.71
CA GLN A 320 -9.17 2.20 -21.07
C GLN A 320 -8.94 1.26 -22.26
N ARG A 321 -8.23 1.72 -23.30
CA ARG A 321 -7.84 0.86 -24.43
C ARG A 321 -6.91 -0.26 -23.97
N PHE A 322 -5.91 0.03 -23.16
CA PHE A 322 -4.99 -0.98 -22.61
C PHE A 322 -5.74 -2.04 -21.79
N PHE A 323 -6.70 -1.63 -20.98
CA PHE A 323 -7.53 -2.54 -20.20
C PHE A 323 -8.38 -3.46 -21.10
N LYS A 324 -8.98 -2.92 -22.18
CA LYS A 324 -9.76 -3.69 -23.16
C LYS A 324 -8.88 -4.66 -23.96
N ILE A 325 -7.67 -4.23 -24.36
CA ILE A 325 -6.70 -5.09 -25.08
C ILE A 325 -6.28 -6.29 -24.21
N ALA A 326 -6.02 -6.06 -22.93
CA ALA A 326 -5.64 -7.12 -21.99
C ALA A 326 -6.72 -8.22 -21.82
N ARG A 327 -7.95 -7.97 -22.27
CA ARG A 327 -9.11 -8.88 -22.18
C ARG A 327 -9.63 -9.39 -23.53
N ARG A 328 -8.86 -9.16 -24.60
CA ARG A 328 -9.11 -9.77 -25.90
C ARG A 328 -8.64 -11.22 -25.93
N ASN A 329 -9.07 -11.95 -26.95
CA ASN A 329 -8.56 -13.30 -27.20
C ASN A 329 -7.05 -13.25 -27.45
N ASP A 330 -6.27 -14.09 -26.77
CA ASP A 330 -4.81 -14.15 -26.81
C ASP A 330 -4.15 -12.78 -26.62
N PRO A 331 -4.29 -12.15 -25.44
CA PRO A 331 -3.82 -10.80 -25.22
C PRO A 331 -2.29 -10.71 -25.23
N PRO A 332 -1.71 -9.61 -25.73
CA PRO A 332 -0.25 -9.42 -25.75
C PRO A 332 0.34 -9.23 -24.36
N TYR A 333 -0.49 -8.81 -23.40
CA TYR A 333 -0.11 -8.60 -22.00
C TYR A 333 -1.30 -8.90 -21.06
N PHE A 334 -1.01 -9.20 -19.80
CA PHE A 334 -2.05 -9.40 -18.77
C PHE A 334 -2.58 -8.08 -18.21
N SER A 335 -1.74 -7.06 -18.15
CA SER A 335 -2.09 -5.71 -17.77
C SER A 335 -1.18 -4.71 -18.45
N CYS A 336 -1.69 -3.51 -18.71
CA CYS A 336 -0.91 -2.38 -19.15
C CYS A 336 -1.52 -1.09 -18.59
N SER A 337 -0.68 -0.16 -18.17
CA SER A 337 -1.09 1.15 -17.66
C SER A 337 -0.13 2.24 -18.11
N ALA A 338 -0.63 3.47 -18.20
CA ALA A 338 0.12 4.68 -18.45
C ALA A 338 -0.16 5.70 -17.33
N ALA A 339 0.90 6.35 -16.85
CA ALA A 339 0.82 7.42 -15.85
C ALA A 339 1.83 8.52 -16.15
N ALA A 340 1.56 9.73 -15.66
CA ALA A 340 2.51 10.83 -15.66
C ALA A 340 3.03 11.05 -14.24
N ASP A 341 4.35 11.10 -14.08
CA ASP A 341 5.01 11.31 -12.80
C ASP A 341 6.06 12.41 -12.88
N VAL A 342 6.13 13.29 -11.88
CA VAL A 342 7.26 14.19 -11.66
C VAL A 342 8.37 13.39 -10.99
N LEU A 343 9.47 13.18 -11.69
CA LEU A 343 10.56 12.33 -11.23
C LEU A 343 11.57 13.10 -10.37
N VAL A 344 11.89 14.29 -10.81
CA VAL A 344 12.77 15.28 -10.14
C VAL A 344 12.29 16.66 -10.49
N ARG A 345 12.74 17.67 -9.77
CA ARG A 345 12.29 19.07 -9.95
C ARG A 345 12.23 19.55 -11.40
N PRO A 346 13.23 19.32 -12.28
CA PRO A 346 13.17 19.78 -13.67
C PRO A 346 12.48 18.81 -14.63
N LEU A 347 12.08 17.61 -14.21
CA LEU A 347 11.71 16.51 -15.11
C LEU A 347 10.45 15.78 -14.68
N LYS A 348 9.49 15.66 -15.60
CA LYS A 348 8.41 14.68 -15.54
C LYS A 348 8.58 13.58 -16.60
N ALA A 349 7.86 12.49 -16.47
CA ALA A 349 7.82 11.46 -17.49
C ALA A 349 6.42 10.87 -17.63
N ASN A 350 6.02 10.54 -18.86
CA ASN A 350 4.92 9.62 -19.10
C ASN A 350 5.48 8.19 -19.14
N ILE A 351 5.03 7.34 -18.25
CA ILE A 351 5.52 5.96 -18.07
C ILE A 351 4.40 4.98 -18.40
N MET A 352 4.65 4.09 -19.33
CA MET A 352 3.78 2.95 -19.65
C MET A 352 4.43 1.67 -19.18
N THR A 353 3.69 0.85 -18.42
CA THR A 353 4.18 -0.43 -17.89
C THR A 353 3.20 -1.53 -18.19
N SER A 354 3.69 -2.65 -18.71
CA SER A 354 2.89 -3.86 -18.93
C SER A 354 3.48 -5.07 -18.24
N SER A 355 2.61 -5.98 -17.75
CA SER A 355 2.99 -7.34 -17.36
C SER A 355 2.53 -8.32 -18.43
N CYS A 356 3.37 -9.25 -18.83
CA CYS A 356 3.09 -10.12 -19.96
C CYS A 356 3.48 -11.59 -19.70
N LYS A 357 2.98 -12.47 -20.55
CA LYS A 357 3.34 -13.89 -20.54
C LYS A 357 4.85 -14.09 -20.76
N ARG A 358 5.37 -15.19 -20.31
CA ARG A 358 6.77 -15.58 -20.57
C ARG A 358 7.07 -15.53 -22.06
N LYS A 359 8.16 -14.88 -22.47
CA LYS A 359 8.54 -14.59 -23.88
C LYS A 359 7.63 -13.63 -24.63
N GLY A 360 6.68 -12.98 -23.96
CA GLY A 360 5.71 -12.05 -24.56
C GLY A 360 6.15 -10.60 -24.62
N THR A 361 7.36 -10.27 -24.18
CA THR A 361 7.84 -8.87 -24.07
C THR A 361 7.88 -8.14 -25.42
N ILE A 362 8.24 -8.82 -26.50
CA ILE A 362 8.28 -8.23 -27.85
C ILE A 362 6.86 -7.93 -28.37
N GLU A 363 5.94 -8.85 -28.17
CA GLU A 363 4.54 -8.70 -28.56
C GLU A 363 3.86 -7.59 -27.75
N ALA A 364 4.13 -7.53 -26.43
CA ALA A 364 3.65 -6.48 -25.55
C ALA A 364 4.18 -5.10 -25.96
N LEU A 365 5.50 -4.98 -26.24
CA LEU A 365 6.11 -3.74 -26.72
C LEU A 365 5.46 -3.26 -28.04
N GLU A 366 5.29 -4.16 -29.00
CA GLU A 366 4.65 -3.84 -30.27
C GLU A 366 3.23 -3.32 -30.06
N SER A 367 2.43 -4.02 -29.27
CA SER A 367 1.05 -3.61 -28.97
C SER A 367 0.96 -2.26 -28.27
N MET A 368 1.83 -1.97 -27.30
CA MET A 368 1.87 -0.69 -26.61
C MET A 368 2.18 0.46 -27.58
N LEU A 369 3.20 0.29 -28.41
CA LEU A 369 3.60 1.32 -29.39
C LEU A 369 2.54 1.50 -30.49
N ILE A 370 1.91 0.42 -30.98
CA ILE A 370 0.81 0.50 -31.96
C ILE A 370 -0.35 1.31 -31.39
N GLU A 371 -0.70 1.14 -30.12
CA GLU A 371 -1.84 1.86 -29.54
C GLU A 371 -1.58 3.36 -29.42
N VAL A 372 -0.36 3.76 -29.03
CA VAL A 372 0.02 5.18 -29.03
C VAL A 372 0.03 5.75 -30.46
N ALA A 373 0.55 4.99 -31.43
CA ALA A 373 0.54 5.39 -32.85
C ALA A 373 -0.91 5.47 -33.39
N ARG A 374 -1.79 4.56 -32.99
CA ARG A 374 -3.22 4.60 -33.33
C ARG A 374 -3.88 5.87 -32.81
N ALA A 375 -3.59 6.27 -31.57
CA ALA A 375 -4.09 7.52 -31.01
C ALA A 375 -3.59 8.76 -31.78
N ARG A 376 -2.36 8.73 -32.35
CA ARG A 376 -1.85 9.81 -33.22
C ARG A 376 -2.57 9.83 -34.57
N LEU A 377 -2.76 8.69 -35.22
CA LEU A 377 -3.32 8.62 -36.56
C LEU A 377 -4.83 8.88 -36.60
N HIS A 378 -5.54 8.31 -35.64
CA HIS A 378 -7.00 8.26 -35.67
C HIS A 378 -7.68 9.00 -34.51
N GLY A 379 -6.92 9.36 -33.45
CA GLY A 379 -7.47 9.97 -32.25
C GLY A 379 -8.31 9.00 -31.41
N PHE A 380 -9.15 9.61 -30.58
CA PHE A 380 -10.17 8.92 -29.78
C PHE A 380 -11.56 9.25 -30.32
N SER A 381 -12.53 8.35 -30.19
CA SER A 381 -13.92 8.59 -30.52
C SER A 381 -14.57 9.56 -29.50
N GLU A 382 -15.63 10.25 -29.93
CA GLU A 382 -16.41 11.10 -29.00
C GLU A 382 -17.01 10.31 -27.85
N ARG A 383 -17.29 9.03 -28.03
CA ARG A 383 -17.76 8.14 -26.99
C ARG A 383 -16.67 7.89 -25.94
N GLU A 384 -15.43 7.51 -26.35
CA GLU A 384 -14.31 7.32 -25.44
C GLU A 384 -14.06 8.59 -24.59
N ILE A 385 -14.08 9.75 -25.25
CA ILE A 385 -13.86 11.02 -24.54
C ILE A 385 -15.04 11.38 -23.63
N SER A 386 -16.28 11.01 -24.01
CA SER A 386 -17.45 11.19 -23.12
C SER A 386 -17.33 10.39 -21.83
N VAL A 387 -16.85 9.14 -21.93
CA VAL A 387 -16.58 8.27 -20.77
C VAL A 387 -15.53 8.89 -19.88
N VAL A 388 -14.40 9.31 -20.43
CA VAL A 388 -13.29 9.93 -19.65
C VAL A 388 -13.73 11.24 -19.01
N ARG A 389 -14.47 12.07 -19.74
CA ARG A 389 -15.04 13.34 -19.22
C ARG A 389 -15.97 13.08 -18.04
N ALA A 390 -16.80 12.04 -18.12
CA ALA A 390 -17.68 11.67 -17.01
C ALA A 390 -16.91 11.21 -15.79
N LEU A 391 -15.82 10.46 -15.97
CA LEU A 391 -14.93 10.03 -14.86
C LEU A 391 -14.32 11.25 -14.14
N LEU A 392 -13.62 12.14 -14.88
CA LEU A 392 -13.00 13.33 -14.28
C LEU A 392 -14.03 14.26 -13.63
N MET A 393 -15.23 14.40 -14.24
CA MET A 393 -16.30 15.20 -13.65
C MET A 393 -16.81 14.59 -12.34
N SER A 394 -16.89 13.27 -12.25
CA SER A 394 -17.28 12.56 -11.02
C SER A 394 -16.20 12.68 -9.92
N GLU A 395 -14.92 12.63 -10.30
CA GLU A 395 -13.80 12.81 -9.36
C GLU A 395 -13.81 14.20 -8.74
N ILE A 396 -13.93 15.26 -9.54
CA ILE A 396 -13.97 16.62 -9.01
C ILE A 396 -15.27 16.94 -8.26
N GLU A 397 -16.41 16.33 -8.64
CA GLU A 397 -17.64 16.41 -7.89
C GLU A 397 -17.47 15.83 -6.48
N SER A 398 -16.89 14.64 -6.36
CA SER A 398 -16.60 14.01 -5.07
C SER A 398 -15.66 14.86 -4.22
N ALA A 399 -14.55 15.34 -4.78
CA ALA A 399 -13.61 16.22 -4.09
C ALA A 399 -14.28 17.52 -3.58
N TYR A 400 -15.16 18.12 -4.39
CA TYR A 400 -15.92 19.31 -4.00
C TYR A 400 -16.93 19.04 -2.88
N LEU A 401 -17.62 17.90 -2.91
CA LEU A 401 -18.57 17.51 -1.87
C LEU A 401 -17.84 17.28 -0.54
N GLU A 402 -16.64 16.69 -0.58
CA GLU A 402 -15.81 16.40 0.59
C GLU A 402 -14.93 17.58 1.06
N ARG A 403 -15.01 18.77 0.45
CA ARG A 403 -14.12 19.93 0.72
C ARG A 403 -13.99 20.33 2.19
N ASP A 404 -15.05 20.14 2.99
CA ASP A 404 -15.06 20.45 4.42
C ASP A 404 -14.62 19.27 5.30
N GLN A 405 -14.34 18.12 4.68
CA GLN A 405 -13.94 16.88 5.33
C GLN A 405 -12.50 16.48 4.98
N ILE A 406 -11.77 17.34 4.23
CA ILE A 406 -10.38 17.08 3.84
C ILE A 406 -9.51 16.89 5.08
N GLN A 407 -8.70 15.84 5.08
CA GLN A 407 -7.77 15.54 6.17
C GLN A 407 -6.65 16.58 6.26
N SER A 408 -6.23 16.92 7.47
CA SER A 408 -5.12 17.86 7.70
C SER A 408 -3.81 17.42 7.04
N THR A 409 -3.58 16.10 6.93
CA THR A 409 -2.42 15.54 6.21
C THR A 409 -2.48 15.86 4.71
N SER A 410 -3.63 15.73 4.06
CA SER A 410 -3.78 16.05 2.63
C SER A 410 -3.57 17.54 2.34
N LEU A 411 -4.07 18.43 3.20
CA LEU A 411 -3.82 19.88 3.08
C LEU A 411 -2.35 20.22 3.34
N ARG A 412 -1.71 19.57 4.32
CA ARG A 412 -0.26 19.71 4.53
C ARG A 412 0.52 19.33 3.27
N ASP A 413 0.16 18.23 2.62
CA ASP A 413 0.83 17.74 1.41
C ASP A 413 0.62 18.70 0.23
N GLU A 414 -0.55 19.32 0.09
CA GLU A 414 -0.81 20.39 -0.89
C GLU A 414 0.15 21.58 -0.70
N TYR A 415 0.37 22.03 0.54
CA TYR A 415 1.33 23.12 0.82
C TYR A 415 2.80 22.69 0.67
N LEU A 416 3.11 21.41 0.90
CA LEU A 416 4.41 20.83 0.57
C LEU A 416 4.69 20.91 -0.94
N GLN A 417 3.72 20.53 -1.78
CA GLN A 417 3.85 20.63 -3.25
C GLN A 417 4.03 22.09 -3.70
N HIS A 418 3.30 23.02 -3.10
CA HIS A 418 3.50 24.45 -3.38
C HIS A 418 4.93 24.91 -3.03
N PHE A 419 5.47 24.53 -1.86
CA PHE A 419 6.83 24.90 -1.48
C PHE A 419 7.88 24.22 -2.35
N LEU A 420 7.77 22.92 -2.59
CA LEU A 420 8.81 22.12 -3.26
C LEU A 420 8.81 22.32 -4.79
N HIS A 421 7.62 22.44 -5.39
CA HIS A 421 7.44 22.42 -6.86
C HIS A 421 6.78 23.67 -7.42
N ASN A 422 6.45 24.68 -6.60
CA ASN A 422 5.69 25.87 -6.96
C ASN A 422 4.30 25.56 -7.56
N GLU A 423 3.69 24.48 -7.13
CA GLU A 423 2.36 24.11 -7.57
C GLU A 423 1.31 25.09 -7.01
N PRO A 424 0.43 25.70 -7.84
CA PRO A 424 -0.49 26.72 -7.36
C PRO A 424 -1.57 26.09 -6.46
N VAL A 425 -1.83 26.72 -5.31
CA VAL A 425 -2.91 26.35 -4.39
C VAL A 425 -4.08 27.31 -4.58
N VAL A 426 -5.00 26.93 -5.47
CA VAL A 426 -6.14 27.78 -5.87
C VAL A 426 -7.39 27.54 -5.03
N GLY A 427 -7.41 26.47 -4.23
CA GLY A 427 -8.53 26.03 -3.43
C GLY A 427 -9.55 25.21 -4.21
N ILE A 428 -10.08 24.15 -3.60
CA ILE A 428 -10.95 23.16 -4.23
C ILE A 428 -12.21 23.74 -4.86
N GLU A 429 -12.76 24.83 -4.32
CA GLU A 429 -13.97 25.46 -4.85
C GLU A 429 -13.70 26.08 -6.23
N TYR A 430 -12.60 26.83 -6.38
CA TYR A 430 -12.20 27.44 -7.66
C TYR A 430 -11.75 26.37 -8.65
N GLU A 431 -11.04 25.37 -8.20
CA GLU A 431 -10.63 24.22 -9.02
C GLU A 431 -11.85 23.47 -9.58
N ALA A 432 -12.85 23.19 -8.74
CA ALA A 432 -14.09 22.57 -9.16
C ALA A 432 -14.87 23.43 -10.18
N GLN A 433 -14.87 24.76 -10.01
CA GLN A 433 -15.47 25.69 -10.98
C GLN A 433 -14.72 25.64 -12.31
N LEU A 434 -13.39 25.64 -12.28
CA LEU A 434 -12.54 25.54 -13.48
C LEU A 434 -12.78 24.22 -14.22
N GLN A 435 -12.69 23.09 -13.55
CA GLN A 435 -12.89 21.79 -14.19
C GLN A 435 -14.29 21.66 -14.76
N LYS A 436 -15.31 22.06 -14.02
CA LYS A 436 -16.70 22.08 -14.48
C LYS A 436 -16.87 22.93 -15.74
N THR A 437 -16.12 24.04 -15.86
CA THR A 437 -16.14 24.93 -17.01
C THR A 437 -15.33 24.36 -18.20
N LEU A 438 -14.14 23.82 -17.94
CA LEU A 438 -13.18 23.45 -18.98
C LEU A 438 -13.45 22.08 -19.61
N LEU A 439 -13.73 21.06 -18.79
CA LEU A 439 -13.88 19.66 -19.24
C LEU A 439 -14.88 19.48 -20.40
N PRO A 440 -16.07 20.13 -20.42
CA PRO A 440 -17.01 20.01 -21.53
C PRO A 440 -16.48 20.56 -22.86
N HIS A 441 -15.49 21.44 -22.82
CA HIS A 441 -14.96 22.19 -23.97
C HIS A 441 -13.58 21.72 -24.46
N ILE A 442 -12.98 20.69 -23.81
CA ILE A 442 -11.75 20.06 -24.31
C ILE A 442 -12.15 19.10 -25.43
N SER A 443 -11.63 19.34 -26.63
CA SER A 443 -11.96 18.59 -27.83
C SER A 443 -11.15 17.29 -27.96
N THR A 444 -11.68 16.32 -28.70
CA THR A 444 -10.97 15.08 -29.08
C THR A 444 -9.64 15.36 -29.76
N LEU A 445 -9.57 16.44 -30.57
CA LEU A 445 -8.34 16.84 -31.25
C LEU A 445 -7.24 17.33 -30.27
N GLU A 446 -7.62 18.13 -29.26
CA GLU A 446 -6.68 18.58 -28.22
C GLU A 446 -6.12 17.39 -27.44
N ILE A 447 -6.99 16.45 -27.06
CA ILE A 447 -6.60 15.24 -26.32
C ILE A 447 -5.68 14.37 -27.19
N SER A 448 -6.05 14.12 -28.45
CA SER A 448 -5.26 13.29 -29.35
C SER A 448 -3.87 13.86 -29.62
N LYS A 449 -3.71 15.21 -29.65
CA LYS A 449 -2.41 15.87 -29.81
C LYS A 449 -1.42 15.57 -28.69
N CYS A 450 -1.88 15.17 -27.49
CA CYS A 450 -0.98 14.77 -26.41
C CYS A 450 -0.11 13.56 -26.79
N SER A 451 -0.60 12.70 -27.72
CA SER A 451 0.16 11.57 -28.25
C SER A 451 1.44 11.97 -29.01
N GLU A 452 1.53 13.20 -29.50
CA GLU A 452 2.74 13.71 -30.19
C GLU A 452 3.96 13.78 -29.25
N LYS A 453 3.73 14.01 -27.95
CA LYS A 453 4.78 13.98 -26.94
C LYS A 453 5.33 12.55 -26.70
N LEU A 454 4.63 11.51 -27.16
CA LEU A 454 4.96 10.11 -26.98
C LEU A 454 5.55 9.48 -28.25
N ARG A 455 6.32 10.25 -29.01
CA ARG A 455 7.10 9.72 -30.12
C ARG A 455 8.40 9.11 -29.63
N THR A 456 8.86 8.04 -30.28
CA THR A 456 10.12 7.38 -29.93
C THR A 456 11.34 8.28 -30.08
N SER A 457 11.22 9.39 -30.83
CA SER A 457 12.24 10.48 -30.92
C SER A 457 12.13 11.54 -29.82
N CYS A 458 11.19 11.42 -28.86
CA CYS A 458 10.99 12.36 -27.77
C CYS A 458 11.54 11.80 -26.46
N SER A 459 12.85 11.72 -26.32
CA SER A 459 13.53 11.24 -25.10
C SER A 459 12.96 9.91 -24.56
N CYS A 460 12.70 8.99 -25.48
CA CYS A 460 12.06 7.69 -25.18
C CYS A 460 13.07 6.70 -24.59
N VAL A 461 12.65 5.99 -23.56
CA VAL A 461 13.41 4.92 -22.92
C VAL A 461 12.57 3.65 -22.91
N ILE A 462 13.07 2.57 -23.50
CA ILE A 462 12.39 1.27 -23.62
C ILE A 462 13.17 0.22 -22.88
N LYS A 463 12.52 -0.46 -21.94
CA LYS A 463 13.11 -1.50 -21.13
C LYS A 463 12.23 -2.73 -21.12
N THR A 464 12.85 -3.91 -21.35
CA THR A 464 12.24 -5.20 -21.02
C THR A 464 12.82 -5.77 -19.74
N ILE A 465 11.99 -6.46 -18.98
CA ILE A 465 12.32 -7.14 -17.74
C ILE A 465 11.92 -8.60 -17.92
N GLU A 466 12.88 -9.50 -17.72
CA GLU A 466 12.65 -10.93 -17.92
C GLU A 466 13.40 -11.76 -16.88
N PRO A 467 12.79 -12.84 -16.34
CA PRO A 467 13.50 -13.75 -15.43
C PRO A 467 14.66 -14.51 -16.10
N GLN A 468 14.62 -14.63 -17.41
CA GLN A 468 15.64 -15.29 -18.26
C GLN A 468 15.76 -14.49 -19.57
N PRO A 469 16.92 -14.47 -20.25
CA PRO A 469 17.10 -13.70 -21.47
C PRO A 469 16.31 -14.32 -22.62
N PHE A 470 15.25 -13.66 -23.07
CA PHE A 470 14.45 -14.02 -24.24
C PHE A 470 14.55 -12.97 -25.34
N ALA A 471 14.44 -11.67 -24.98
CA ALA A 471 14.60 -10.57 -25.90
C ALA A 471 16.05 -10.07 -25.94
N VAL A 472 16.47 -9.56 -27.09
CA VAL A 472 17.75 -8.85 -27.27
C VAL A 472 17.51 -7.44 -27.79
N LEU A 473 18.48 -6.53 -27.63
CA LEU A 473 18.36 -5.11 -28.01
C LEU A 473 17.92 -4.91 -29.47
N ASP A 474 18.35 -5.76 -30.38
CA ASP A 474 17.97 -5.65 -31.78
C ASP A 474 16.50 -6.01 -32.03
N ASP A 475 15.92 -6.89 -31.22
CA ASP A 475 14.48 -7.16 -31.29
C ASP A 475 13.67 -5.91 -30.95
N LEU A 476 14.05 -5.19 -29.87
CA LEU A 476 13.38 -3.96 -29.46
C LEU A 476 13.48 -2.88 -30.54
N LYS A 477 14.69 -2.69 -31.10
CA LYS A 477 14.92 -1.73 -32.21
C LYS A 477 14.09 -2.08 -33.46
N ASN A 478 13.96 -3.37 -33.77
CA ASN A 478 13.19 -3.83 -34.92
C ASN A 478 11.71 -3.59 -34.73
N VAL A 479 11.17 -3.76 -33.50
CA VAL A 479 9.78 -3.43 -33.18
C VAL A 479 9.53 -1.93 -33.38
N VAL A 480 10.37 -1.05 -32.83
CA VAL A 480 10.24 0.39 -33.03
C VAL A 480 10.23 0.76 -34.51
N LYS A 481 11.19 0.25 -35.29
CA LYS A 481 11.24 0.49 -36.74
C LYS A 481 9.99 0.00 -37.45
N LYS A 482 9.50 -1.19 -37.11
CA LYS A 482 8.29 -1.80 -37.67
C LYS A 482 7.07 -0.90 -37.40
N VAL A 483 6.87 -0.47 -36.15
CA VAL A 483 5.72 0.34 -35.78
C VAL A 483 5.78 1.72 -36.42
N ASN A 484 6.94 2.37 -36.48
CA ASN A 484 7.12 3.65 -37.16
C ASN A 484 6.77 3.54 -38.64
N LEU A 485 7.21 2.47 -39.33
CA LEU A 485 6.88 2.23 -40.73
C LEU A 485 5.36 2.00 -40.94
N LEU A 486 4.71 1.22 -40.05
CA LEU A 486 3.26 1.00 -40.11
C LEU A 486 2.47 2.31 -39.92
N GLU A 487 2.98 3.20 -39.04
CA GLU A 487 2.40 4.51 -38.81
C GLU A 487 2.58 5.42 -40.04
N GLU A 488 3.81 5.51 -40.61
CA GLU A 488 4.12 6.28 -41.82
C GLU A 488 3.29 5.86 -43.03
N GLU A 489 3.07 4.55 -43.20
CA GLU A 489 2.29 3.97 -44.29
C GLU A 489 0.76 4.04 -44.03
N GLY A 490 0.33 4.52 -42.84
CA GLY A 490 -1.11 4.56 -42.46
C GLY A 490 -1.77 3.17 -42.37
N ARG A 491 -0.99 2.13 -42.05
CA ARG A 491 -1.46 0.74 -42.00
C ARG A 491 -1.96 0.30 -40.62
N ILE A 492 -2.02 1.21 -39.64
CA ILE A 492 -2.61 0.93 -38.33
C ILE A 492 -4.11 1.22 -38.44
N SER A 493 -4.95 0.23 -38.19
CA SER A 493 -6.40 0.36 -38.23
C SER A 493 -6.93 1.27 -37.11
N PRO A 494 -8.02 2.01 -37.31
CA PRO A 494 -8.71 2.74 -36.23
C PRO A 494 -9.17 1.79 -35.14
N TRP A 495 -9.46 2.38 -33.95
CA TRP A 495 -10.02 1.64 -32.83
C TRP A 495 -11.45 1.19 -33.15
N ASP A 496 -11.78 -0.05 -32.81
CA ASP A 496 -13.12 -0.61 -32.94
C ASP A 496 -13.77 -0.66 -31.55
N ASP A 497 -14.84 0.14 -31.40
CA ASP A 497 -15.57 0.25 -30.13
C ASP A 497 -16.59 -0.87 -29.98
N GLU A 498 -16.60 -1.50 -28.80
CA GLU A 498 -17.61 -2.49 -28.43
C GLU A 498 -18.95 -1.82 -28.10
N HIS A 499 -20.07 -2.52 -28.42
CA HIS A 499 -21.39 -2.08 -28.00
C HIS A 499 -21.53 -2.24 -26.48
N VAL A 500 -21.95 -1.17 -25.80
CA VAL A 500 -22.13 -1.14 -24.34
C VAL A 500 -23.62 -0.93 -24.04
N PRO A 501 -24.24 -1.80 -23.23
CA PRO A 501 -25.61 -1.60 -22.74
C PRO A 501 -25.72 -0.32 -21.90
N GLU A 502 -26.89 0.32 -21.96
CA GLU A 502 -27.16 1.55 -21.21
C GLU A 502 -27.53 1.29 -19.73
N GLU A 503 -28.15 0.14 -19.45
CA GLU A 503 -28.70 -0.20 -18.13
C GLU A 503 -28.06 -1.47 -17.57
N ILE A 504 -27.68 -1.44 -16.27
CA ILE A 504 -27.18 -2.61 -15.54
C ILE A 504 -28.29 -3.62 -15.28
N VAL A 505 -29.49 -3.13 -14.98
CA VAL A 505 -30.67 -3.94 -14.74
C VAL A 505 -31.79 -3.48 -15.69
N THR A 506 -32.01 -4.25 -16.76
CA THR A 506 -33.00 -3.92 -17.83
C THR A 506 -34.45 -4.02 -17.33
N THR A 507 -34.71 -4.89 -16.36
CA THR A 507 -36.05 -5.06 -15.79
C THR A 507 -35.98 -4.94 -14.26
N LYS A 508 -36.56 -3.85 -13.73
CA LYS A 508 -36.55 -3.63 -12.26
C LYS A 508 -37.28 -4.81 -11.59
N PRO A 509 -36.64 -5.40 -10.52
CA PRO A 509 -37.27 -6.47 -9.78
C PRO A 509 -38.51 -6.00 -9.03
N ASN A 510 -39.40 -6.94 -8.66
CA ASN A 510 -40.51 -6.64 -7.76
C ASN A 510 -39.99 -6.18 -6.40
N MET A 511 -40.56 -5.09 -5.89
CA MET A 511 -40.15 -4.53 -4.61
C MET A 511 -40.49 -5.49 -3.46
N GLY A 512 -39.54 -5.78 -2.58
CA GLY A 512 -39.79 -6.45 -1.33
C GLY A 512 -40.41 -5.51 -0.28
N HIS A 513 -40.64 -6.04 0.94
CA HIS A 513 -41.16 -5.22 2.05
C HIS A 513 -40.38 -5.57 3.34
N VAL A 514 -40.45 -4.67 4.31
CA VAL A 514 -39.90 -4.86 5.65
C VAL A 514 -40.84 -5.74 6.46
N VAL A 515 -40.30 -6.83 7.01
CA VAL A 515 -41.04 -7.77 7.89
C VAL A 515 -40.85 -7.37 9.36
N GLN A 516 -39.66 -6.90 9.70
CA GLN A 516 -39.31 -6.49 11.05
C GLN A 516 -38.32 -5.32 11.00
N GLU A 517 -38.52 -4.36 11.90
CA GLU A 517 -37.63 -3.22 12.10
C GLU A 517 -37.28 -3.10 13.59
N LEU A 518 -36.01 -2.92 13.89
CA LEU A 518 -35.47 -2.73 15.24
C LEU A 518 -34.49 -1.56 15.26
N GLU A 519 -34.67 -0.65 16.20
CA GLU A 519 -33.77 0.49 16.38
C GLU A 519 -32.82 0.21 17.57
N TYR A 520 -31.52 0.41 17.34
CA TYR A 520 -30.46 0.31 18.34
C TYR A 520 -29.96 1.73 18.67
N SER A 521 -30.65 2.42 19.58
CA SER A 521 -30.37 3.80 19.93
C SER A 521 -28.97 4.01 20.54
N ASN A 522 -28.45 3.01 21.23
CA ASN A 522 -27.10 3.00 21.83
C ASN A 522 -25.95 3.09 20.81
N ILE A 523 -26.15 2.60 19.58
CA ILE A 523 -25.17 2.67 18.49
C ILE A 523 -25.65 3.56 17.33
N GLY A 524 -26.87 4.12 17.43
CA GLY A 524 -27.49 4.92 16.36
C GLY A 524 -27.65 4.15 15.05
N ALA A 525 -28.09 2.90 15.10
CA ALA A 525 -28.28 2.03 13.94
C ALA A 525 -29.68 1.42 13.92
N THR A 526 -30.18 1.10 12.73
CA THR A 526 -31.47 0.44 12.52
C THR A 526 -31.26 -0.87 11.79
N GLU A 527 -31.86 -1.94 12.31
CA GLU A 527 -31.88 -3.27 11.67
C GLU A 527 -33.23 -3.53 11.02
N LEU A 528 -33.19 -4.06 9.82
CA LEU A 528 -34.35 -4.47 9.03
C LEU A 528 -34.24 -5.94 8.68
N ILE A 529 -35.36 -6.66 8.71
CA ILE A 529 -35.49 -7.98 8.08
C ILE A 529 -36.42 -7.83 6.90
N LEU A 530 -35.95 -8.17 5.70
CA LEU A 530 -36.74 -8.08 4.47
C LEU A 530 -37.56 -9.34 4.20
N SER A 531 -38.54 -9.22 3.32
CA SER A 531 -39.46 -10.34 2.96
C SER A 531 -38.77 -11.56 2.38
N ASN A 532 -37.60 -11.39 1.74
CA ASN A 532 -36.76 -12.49 1.26
C ASN A 532 -35.85 -13.09 2.35
N GLY A 533 -35.91 -12.56 3.58
CA GLY A 533 -35.14 -13.02 4.73
C GLY A 533 -33.79 -12.33 4.92
N MET A 534 -33.36 -11.47 3.99
CA MET A 534 -32.11 -10.72 4.11
C MET A 534 -32.20 -9.75 5.30
N ARG A 535 -31.13 -9.71 6.09
CA ARG A 535 -30.99 -8.79 7.24
C ARG A 535 -30.14 -7.61 6.81
N ILE A 536 -30.57 -6.40 7.13
CA ILE A 536 -29.84 -5.16 6.83
C ILE A 536 -29.74 -4.35 8.11
N CYS A 537 -28.54 -3.91 8.47
CA CYS A 537 -28.29 -2.96 9.54
C CYS A 537 -27.66 -1.70 8.94
N TYR A 538 -28.29 -0.55 9.08
CA TYR A 538 -27.70 0.68 8.59
C TYR A 538 -27.46 1.68 9.72
N LYS A 539 -26.31 2.39 9.64
CA LYS A 539 -25.94 3.49 10.51
C LYS A 539 -25.65 4.72 9.67
N ARG A 540 -26.41 5.78 9.97
CA ARG A 540 -26.17 7.06 9.36
C ARG A 540 -25.02 7.80 10.05
N THR A 541 -24.13 8.40 9.26
CA THR A 541 -23.02 9.24 9.71
C THR A 541 -22.92 10.51 8.84
N ASP A 542 -22.18 11.50 9.34
CA ASP A 542 -21.83 12.75 8.66
C ASP A 542 -20.30 12.94 8.53
N PHE A 543 -19.55 11.84 8.58
CA PHE A 543 -18.08 11.88 8.55
C PHE A 543 -17.56 12.27 7.17
N LEU A 544 -18.19 11.72 6.12
CA LEU A 544 -17.96 12.04 4.72
C LEU A 544 -19.30 12.29 4.03
N ASP A 545 -19.38 13.38 3.25
CA ASP A 545 -20.62 13.79 2.58
C ASP A 545 -20.92 12.94 1.34
N ASP A 546 -19.90 12.39 0.69
CA ASP A 546 -20.01 11.63 -0.56
C ASP A 546 -19.69 10.13 -0.40
N GLN A 547 -19.90 9.56 0.79
CA GLN A 547 -19.58 8.14 1.02
C GLN A 547 -20.73 7.37 1.67
N VAL A 548 -21.03 6.22 1.09
CA VAL A 548 -21.81 5.10 1.68
C VAL A 548 -21.03 3.82 1.44
N ILE A 549 -20.63 3.16 2.53
CA ILE A 549 -19.95 1.87 2.49
C ILE A 549 -20.83 0.77 3.03
N PHE A 550 -20.67 -0.44 2.49
CA PHE A 550 -21.41 -1.60 2.97
C PHE A 550 -20.62 -2.89 2.85
N THR A 551 -20.95 -3.84 3.72
CA THR A 551 -20.47 -5.23 3.64
C THR A 551 -21.59 -6.19 3.96
N GLY A 552 -21.84 -7.11 3.04
CA GLY A 552 -22.72 -8.25 3.23
C GLY A 552 -21.91 -9.51 3.49
N TYR A 553 -22.34 -10.34 4.44
CA TYR A 553 -21.69 -11.62 4.71
C TYR A 553 -22.69 -12.74 4.96
N SER A 554 -22.26 -13.96 4.70
CA SER A 554 -22.94 -15.19 5.07
C SER A 554 -21.93 -16.24 5.52
N TYR A 555 -22.32 -17.12 6.44
CA TYR A 555 -21.44 -18.19 6.91
C TYR A 555 -21.31 -19.30 5.85
N GLY A 556 -20.18 -20.01 5.95
CA GLY A 556 -19.79 -21.04 4.98
C GLY A 556 -18.80 -20.45 3.95
N GLY A 557 -17.76 -21.19 3.68
CA GLY A 557 -16.70 -20.77 2.76
C GLY A 557 -15.81 -21.97 2.42
N LEU A 558 -14.54 -21.70 2.17
CA LEU A 558 -13.60 -22.72 1.70
C LEU A 558 -13.34 -23.83 2.73
N SER A 559 -13.54 -23.58 4.05
CA SER A 559 -13.37 -24.62 5.09
C SER A 559 -14.37 -25.78 4.97
N GLU A 560 -15.51 -25.55 4.33
CA GLU A 560 -16.56 -26.56 4.15
C GLU A 560 -16.24 -27.53 3.01
N LEU A 561 -15.30 -27.19 2.12
CA LEU A 561 -14.95 -27.93 0.93
C LEU A 561 -14.06 -29.15 1.25
N PRO A 562 -14.30 -30.29 0.62
CA PRO A 562 -13.36 -31.39 0.63
C PRO A 562 -12.14 -31.08 -0.28
N GLU A 563 -11.02 -31.76 -0.02
CA GLU A 563 -9.76 -31.51 -0.75
C GLU A 563 -9.89 -31.64 -2.27
N ASN A 564 -10.68 -32.58 -2.76
CA ASN A 564 -10.89 -32.80 -4.21
C ASN A 564 -11.65 -31.67 -4.92
N GLU A 565 -12.32 -30.78 -4.19
CA GLU A 565 -13.05 -29.63 -4.72
C GLU A 565 -12.35 -28.30 -4.42
N TYR A 566 -11.51 -28.30 -3.40
CA TYR A 566 -10.88 -27.07 -2.89
C TYR A 566 -10.15 -26.25 -3.98
N PHE A 567 -9.30 -26.89 -4.79
CA PHE A 567 -8.52 -26.15 -5.79
C PHE A 567 -9.39 -25.56 -6.91
N SER A 568 -10.43 -26.26 -7.36
CA SER A 568 -11.37 -25.69 -8.32
C SER A 568 -12.15 -24.53 -7.71
N CYS A 569 -12.74 -24.72 -6.54
CA CYS A 569 -13.59 -23.73 -5.90
C CYS A 569 -12.82 -22.51 -5.38
N SER A 570 -11.57 -22.68 -4.92
CA SER A 570 -10.73 -21.56 -4.50
C SER A 570 -10.34 -20.62 -5.66
N MET A 571 -10.34 -21.10 -6.90
CA MET A 571 -10.15 -20.28 -8.10
C MET A 571 -11.45 -19.62 -8.58
N GLY A 572 -12.58 -19.94 -7.97
CA GLY A 572 -13.91 -19.43 -8.34
C GLY A 572 -13.98 -17.91 -8.43
N PRO A 573 -13.56 -17.14 -7.41
CA PRO A 573 -13.58 -15.67 -7.47
C PRO A 573 -12.74 -15.09 -8.62
N THR A 574 -11.58 -15.66 -8.90
CA THR A 574 -10.68 -15.19 -9.97
C THR A 574 -11.26 -15.46 -11.34
N ILE A 575 -11.75 -16.68 -11.58
CA ILE A 575 -12.39 -17.07 -12.85
C ILE A 575 -13.68 -16.25 -13.07
N ALA A 576 -14.52 -16.15 -12.05
CA ALA A 576 -15.75 -15.38 -12.09
C ALA A 576 -15.48 -13.87 -12.38
N GLY A 577 -14.42 -13.32 -11.80
CA GLY A 577 -14.00 -11.93 -12.00
C GLY A 577 -13.69 -11.61 -13.46
N GLU A 578 -13.05 -12.49 -14.20
CA GLU A 578 -12.75 -12.28 -15.63
C GLU A 578 -13.97 -12.53 -16.55
N ILE A 579 -14.87 -13.43 -16.15
CA ILE A 579 -16.14 -13.65 -16.88
C ILE A 579 -17.09 -12.46 -16.69
N GLY A 580 -17.18 -11.95 -15.46
CA GLY A 580 -18.04 -10.83 -15.06
C GLY A 580 -19.13 -11.23 -14.09
N VAL A 581 -18.85 -11.06 -12.81
CA VAL A 581 -19.76 -11.45 -11.69
C VAL A 581 -21.11 -10.74 -11.68
N PHE A 582 -21.24 -9.63 -12.42
CA PHE A 582 -22.47 -8.83 -12.51
C PHE A 582 -23.21 -9.02 -13.86
N GLY A 583 -22.86 -10.07 -14.60
CA GLY A 583 -23.50 -10.37 -15.89
C GLY A 583 -22.90 -9.66 -17.10
N TYR A 584 -21.87 -8.85 -16.88
CA TYR A 584 -21.15 -8.11 -17.92
C TYR A 584 -19.65 -8.36 -17.80
N ARG A 585 -18.95 -8.46 -18.93
CA ARG A 585 -17.48 -8.51 -18.90
C ARG A 585 -16.89 -7.25 -18.25
N PRO A 586 -15.76 -7.34 -17.57
CA PRO A 586 -15.16 -6.19 -16.89
C PRO A 586 -14.91 -4.99 -17.81
N SER A 587 -14.55 -5.22 -19.10
CA SER A 587 -14.34 -4.15 -20.09
C SER A 587 -15.63 -3.39 -20.43
N VAL A 588 -16.76 -4.10 -20.51
CA VAL A 588 -18.08 -3.51 -20.75
C VAL A 588 -18.59 -2.78 -19.51
N LEU A 589 -18.47 -3.43 -18.34
CA LEU A 589 -18.91 -2.84 -17.07
C LEU A 589 -18.17 -1.55 -16.74
N MET A 590 -16.87 -1.46 -17.02
CA MET A 590 -16.08 -0.25 -16.86
C MET A 590 -16.69 0.95 -17.61
N ASP A 591 -17.12 0.76 -18.86
CA ASP A 591 -17.76 1.82 -19.65
C ASP A 591 -19.17 2.15 -19.11
N MET A 592 -19.93 1.13 -18.64
CA MET A 592 -21.28 1.33 -18.06
C MET A 592 -21.25 2.14 -16.75
N LEU A 593 -20.16 2.01 -15.98
CA LEU A 593 -19.95 2.69 -14.70
C LEU A 593 -19.26 4.05 -14.86
N ALA A 594 -18.95 4.49 -16.07
CA ALA A 594 -18.30 5.76 -16.30
C ALA A 594 -19.07 6.94 -15.69
N GLY A 595 -18.39 7.73 -14.85
CA GLY A 595 -19.01 8.84 -14.14
C GLY A 595 -19.92 8.43 -12.97
N LYS A 596 -19.94 7.16 -12.60
CA LYS A 596 -20.59 6.62 -11.41
C LYS A 596 -19.55 6.26 -10.37
N ARG A 597 -19.72 6.76 -9.15
CA ARG A 597 -18.92 6.36 -8.00
C ARG A 597 -19.63 5.23 -7.27
N ALA A 598 -19.53 4.04 -7.81
CA ALA A 598 -20.11 2.82 -7.26
C ALA A 598 -19.16 1.64 -7.51
N GLU A 599 -18.61 1.09 -6.48
CA GLU A 599 -17.75 -0.09 -6.51
C GLU A 599 -18.39 -1.22 -5.70
N VAL A 600 -18.40 -2.42 -6.25
CA VAL A 600 -18.82 -3.65 -5.53
C VAL A 600 -17.81 -4.75 -5.81
N GLY A 601 -17.30 -5.36 -4.73
CA GLY A 601 -16.37 -6.47 -4.79
C GLY A 601 -16.87 -7.70 -4.04
N THR A 602 -16.23 -8.85 -4.27
CA THR A 602 -16.56 -10.11 -3.61
C THR A 602 -15.33 -10.77 -3.00
N LYS A 603 -15.53 -11.53 -1.92
CA LYS A 603 -14.47 -12.30 -1.27
C LYS A 603 -15.04 -13.58 -0.68
N ILE A 604 -14.43 -14.72 -1.02
CA ILE A 604 -14.74 -16.00 -0.38
C ILE A 604 -13.57 -16.39 0.51
N GLY A 605 -13.79 -16.31 1.82
CA GLY A 605 -12.79 -16.67 2.84
C GLY A 605 -12.95 -18.12 3.32
N ALA A 606 -12.18 -18.47 4.34
CA ALA A 606 -12.28 -19.80 4.95
C ALA A 606 -13.68 -20.07 5.51
N TYR A 607 -14.25 -19.13 6.26
CA TYR A 607 -15.48 -19.32 7.02
C TYR A 607 -16.68 -18.54 6.53
N MET A 608 -16.45 -17.55 5.68
CA MET A 608 -17.48 -16.62 5.22
C MET A 608 -17.29 -16.32 3.74
N ARG A 609 -18.40 -16.06 3.09
CA ARG A 609 -18.50 -15.44 1.78
C ARG A 609 -19.05 -14.05 1.96
N THR A 610 -18.41 -13.07 1.35
CA THR A 610 -18.69 -11.65 1.55
C THR A 610 -18.76 -10.91 0.22
N PHE A 611 -19.57 -9.87 0.19
CA PHE A 611 -19.45 -8.79 -0.79
C PHE A 611 -19.37 -7.46 -0.05
N TYR A 612 -18.76 -6.50 -0.67
CA TYR A 612 -18.56 -5.17 -0.10
C TYR A 612 -18.69 -4.11 -1.17
N GLY A 613 -18.98 -2.88 -0.78
CA GLY A 613 -19.03 -1.77 -1.71
C GLY A 613 -18.77 -0.43 -1.07
N ASP A 614 -18.37 0.52 -1.91
CA ASP A 614 -18.23 1.94 -1.64
C ASP A 614 -18.92 2.71 -2.76
N CYS A 615 -19.78 3.66 -2.42
CA CYS A 615 -20.48 4.46 -3.41
C CYS A 615 -20.79 5.87 -2.89
N SER A 616 -21.02 6.78 -3.84
CA SER A 616 -21.67 8.05 -3.55
C SER A 616 -23.14 7.83 -3.14
N PRO A 617 -23.69 8.64 -2.24
CA PRO A 617 -25.14 8.63 -1.98
C PRO A 617 -25.98 8.77 -3.23
N SER A 618 -25.52 9.52 -4.24
CA SER A 618 -26.20 9.70 -5.54
C SER A 618 -26.16 8.44 -6.43
N ASP A 619 -25.18 7.55 -6.25
CA ASP A 619 -24.97 6.34 -7.02
C ASP A 619 -25.33 5.06 -6.24
N LEU A 620 -26.00 5.21 -5.09
CA LEU A 620 -26.45 4.07 -4.29
C LEU A 620 -27.32 3.10 -5.12
N GLU A 621 -28.19 3.61 -6.00
CA GLU A 621 -28.99 2.75 -6.89
C GLU A 621 -28.09 1.88 -7.76
N THR A 622 -27.03 2.44 -8.33
CA THR A 622 -26.06 1.71 -9.16
C THR A 622 -25.37 0.60 -8.36
N ALA A 623 -24.89 0.89 -7.13
CA ALA A 623 -24.27 -0.09 -6.27
C ALA A 623 -25.23 -1.23 -5.91
N LEU A 624 -26.49 -0.92 -5.58
CA LEU A 624 -27.50 -1.92 -5.26
C LEU A 624 -27.93 -2.76 -6.49
N GLN A 625 -27.91 -2.18 -7.71
CA GLN A 625 -28.09 -2.92 -8.95
C GLN A 625 -26.97 -3.94 -9.18
N LEU A 626 -25.72 -3.58 -8.89
CA LEU A 626 -24.60 -4.53 -8.96
C LEU A 626 -24.77 -5.67 -7.95
N VAL A 627 -25.18 -5.37 -6.73
CA VAL A 627 -25.49 -6.43 -5.74
C VAL A 627 -26.62 -7.33 -6.21
N TYR A 628 -27.70 -6.76 -6.79
CA TYR A 628 -28.78 -7.53 -7.35
C TYR A 628 -28.28 -8.48 -8.45
N GLN A 629 -27.45 -7.98 -9.38
CA GLN A 629 -26.84 -8.78 -10.44
C GLN A 629 -25.93 -9.90 -9.87
N LEU A 630 -25.16 -9.63 -8.81
CA LEU A 630 -24.35 -10.66 -8.15
C LEU A 630 -25.20 -11.87 -7.70
N PHE A 631 -26.38 -11.63 -7.18
CA PHE A 631 -27.29 -12.69 -6.69
C PHE A 631 -28.08 -13.38 -7.79
N THR A 632 -28.28 -12.74 -8.93
CA THR A 632 -29.16 -13.25 -10.01
C THR A 632 -28.42 -13.75 -11.24
N THR A 633 -27.15 -13.38 -11.41
CA THR A 633 -26.34 -13.84 -12.55
C THR A 633 -25.92 -15.32 -12.38
N ASN A 634 -26.04 -16.06 -13.47
CA ASN A 634 -25.50 -17.42 -13.59
C ASN A 634 -24.23 -17.38 -14.45
N LEU A 635 -23.11 -17.73 -13.86
CA LEU A 635 -21.83 -17.72 -14.53
C LEU A 635 -21.61 -18.99 -15.35
N THR A 636 -21.23 -18.81 -16.62
CA THR A 636 -20.83 -19.89 -17.51
C THR A 636 -19.40 -19.59 -17.99
N PRO A 637 -18.43 -20.51 -17.76
CA PRO A 637 -17.05 -20.24 -18.16
C PRO A 637 -16.90 -20.25 -19.67
N GLY A 638 -16.28 -19.19 -20.23
CA GLY A 638 -15.79 -19.13 -21.59
C GLY A 638 -14.40 -19.79 -21.68
N GLU A 639 -14.08 -20.47 -22.77
CA GLU A 639 -12.77 -21.12 -22.94
C GLU A 639 -11.62 -20.11 -22.89
N GLU A 640 -11.80 -18.95 -23.52
CA GLU A 640 -10.75 -17.90 -23.59
C GLU A 640 -10.54 -17.23 -22.24
N ASP A 641 -11.61 -16.90 -21.50
CA ASP A 641 -11.51 -16.28 -20.18
C ASP A 641 -10.76 -17.19 -19.18
N VAL A 642 -11.10 -18.47 -19.22
CA VAL A 642 -10.44 -19.50 -18.41
C VAL A 642 -8.97 -19.62 -18.78
N LYS A 643 -8.63 -19.63 -20.07
CA LYS A 643 -7.25 -19.73 -20.56
C LYS A 643 -6.39 -18.59 -20.01
N ILE A 644 -6.88 -17.36 -20.06
CA ILE A 644 -6.17 -16.17 -19.52
C ILE A 644 -5.90 -16.35 -18.02
N VAL A 645 -6.93 -16.68 -17.23
CA VAL A 645 -6.78 -16.88 -15.77
C VAL A 645 -5.79 -17.99 -15.47
N MET A 646 -5.86 -19.12 -16.18
CA MET A 646 -4.95 -20.25 -15.94
C MET A 646 -3.52 -19.92 -16.32
N GLN A 647 -3.28 -19.16 -17.39
CA GLN A 647 -1.94 -18.67 -17.75
C GLN A 647 -1.38 -17.73 -16.66
N MET A 648 -2.17 -16.78 -16.17
CA MET A 648 -1.76 -15.92 -15.06
C MET A 648 -1.41 -16.72 -13.81
N ALA A 649 -2.23 -17.72 -13.46
CA ALA A 649 -1.98 -18.59 -12.32
C ALA A 649 -0.71 -19.46 -12.49
N GLU A 650 -0.43 -19.96 -13.69
CA GLU A 650 0.81 -20.70 -13.96
C GLU A 650 2.05 -19.82 -13.83
N GLU A 651 2.01 -18.58 -14.32
CA GLU A 651 3.10 -17.62 -14.12
C GLU A 651 3.30 -17.29 -12.64
N ALA A 652 2.24 -17.04 -11.90
CA ALA A 652 2.30 -16.79 -10.45
C ALA A 652 2.90 -17.96 -9.67
N VAL A 653 2.48 -19.20 -9.97
CA VAL A 653 3.05 -20.40 -9.35
C VAL A 653 4.52 -20.59 -9.74
N SER A 654 4.88 -20.28 -10.99
CA SER A 654 6.28 -20.35 -11.44
C SER A 654 7.16 -19.28 -10.78
N ALA A 655 6.60 -18.13 -10.41
CA ALA A 655 7.30 -17.05 -9.70
C ALA A 655 7.65 -17.45 -8.25
N GLN A 656 6.81 -18.24 -7.58
CA GLN A 656 7.02 -18.67 -6.19
C GLN A 656 8.38 -19.35 -5.96
N ASP A 657 8.88 -20.09 -6.93
CA ASP A 657 10.17 -20.79 -6.85
C ASP A 657 11.38 -19.85 -7.05
N ARG A 658 11.15 -18.66 -7.61
CA ARG A 658 12.21 -17.68 -7.92
C ARG A 658 12.38 -16.62 -6.85
N ASP A 659 11.28 -16.22 -6.21
CA ASP A 659 11.28 -15.19 -5.17
C ASP A 659 11.68 -15.79 -3.82
N PRO A 660 12.83 -15.39 -3.25
CA PRO A 660 13.30 -15.86 -1.94
C PRO A 660 12.30 -15.58 -0.81
N TYR A 661 11.62 -14.42 -0.85
CA TYR A 661 10.63 -14.02 0.16
C TYR A 661 9.41 -14.95 0.15
N THR A 662 8.90 -15.27 -1.04
CA THR A 662 7.78 -16.22 -1.18
C THR A 662 8.14 -17.62 -0.70
N ALA A 663 9.34 -18.11 -1.02
CA ALA A 663 9.84 -19.40 -0.51
C ALA A 663 9.91 -19.43 1.01
N PHE A 664 10.40 -18.35 1.62
CA PHE A 664 10.45 -18.17 3.07
C PHE A 664 9.06 -18.17 3.72
N THR A 665 8.13 -17.34 3.24
CA THR A 665 6.77 -17.25 3.78
C THR A 665 5.99 -18.54 3.63
N ASN A 666 6.15 -19.26 2.53
CA ASN A 666 5.56 -20.58 2.34
C ASN A 666 6.10 -21.59 3.36
N ARG A 667 7.41 -21.56 3.63
CA ARG A 667 8.03 -22.45 4.63
C ARG A 667 7.57 -22.16 6.04
N VAL A 668 7.41 -20.87 6.38
CA VAL A 668 6.83 -20.44 7.67
C VAL A 668 5.41 -21.00 7.84
N LYS A 669 4.57 -20.89 6.82
CA LYS A 669 3.19 -21.43 6.84
C LYS A 669 3.17 -22.95 7.00
N GLU A 670 3.98 -23.67 6.22
CA GLU A 670 4.07 -25.12 6.32
C GLU A 670 4.53 -25.59 7.71
N LEU A 671 5.51 -24.90 8.31
CA LEU A 671 6.04 -25.24 9.62
C LEU A 671 5.01 -24.98 10.74
N ASN A 672 4.35 -23.83 10.71
CA ASN A 672 3.45 -23.41 11.80
C ASN A 672 2.04 -23.99 11.68
N TYR A 673 1.53 -24.23 10.47
CA TYR A 673 0.14 -24.65 10.25
C TYR A 673 0.02 -26.05 9.64
N GLY A 674 1.15 -26.67 9.32
CA GLY A 674 1.16 -28.00 8.70
C GLY A 674 1.01 -27.94 7.18
N ASN A 675 1.25 -29.07 6.53
CA ASN A 675 1.20 -29.22 5.06
C ASN A 675 -0.20 -29.59 4.55
N SER A 676 -1.26 -28.98 5.10
CA SER A 676 -2.61 -29.17 4.59
C SER A 676 -2.81 -28.36 3.31
N TYR A 677 -3.77 -28.77 2.49
CA TYR A 677 -4.10 -28.07 1.23
C TYR A 677 -4.56 -26.61 1.44
N PHE A 678 -4.99 -26.24 2.66
CA PHE A 678 -5.32 -24.86 3.01
C PHE A 678 -4.10 -23.94 3.16
N PHE A 679 -3.00 -24.47 3.67
CA PHE A 679 -1.85 -23.65 4.10
C PHE A 679 -0.62 -23.81 3.22
N ARG A 680 -0.47 -24.96 2.53
CA ARG A 680 0.63 -25.13 1.60
C ARG A 680 0.47 -24.26 0.34
N PRO A 681 1.56 -23.89 -0.33
CA PRO A 681 1.47 -23.17 -1.60
C PRO A 681 0.77 -24.00 -2.69
N ILE A 682 0.06 -23.31 -3.58
CA ILE A 682 -0.51 -23.94 -4.79
C ILE A 682 0.62 -24.40 -5.67
N ARG A 683 0.52 -25.65 -6.19
CA ARG A 683 1.51 -26.29 -7.07
C ARG A 683 0.97 -26.35 -8.51
N LYS A 684 1.85 -26.51 -9.49
CA LYS A 684 1.43 -26.74 -10.88
C LYS A 684 0.48 -27.93 -11.04
N SER A 685 0.71 -29.00 -10.29
CA SER A 685 -0.17 -30.17 -10.26
C SER A 685 -1.58 -29.88 -9.70
N ASP A 686 -1.74 -28.86 -8.89
CA ASP A 686 -3.04 -28.44 -8.38
C ASP A 686 -3.81 -27.63 -9.41
N LEU A 687 -3.10 -26.77 -10.17
CA LEU A 687 -3.70 -26.03 -11.29
C LEU A 687 -4.29 -26.98 -12.35
N GLN A 688 -3.63 -28.11 -12.62
CA GLN A 688 -4.14 -29.12 -13.55
C GLN A 688 -5.44 -29.83 -13.10
N LYS A 689 -5.80 -29.70 -11.80
CA LYS A 689 -7.03 -30.25 -11.25
C LYS A 689 -8.20 -29.27 -11.26
N VAL A 690 -7.95 -28.01 -11.63
CA VAL A 690 -8.97 -26.96 -11.63
C VAL A 690 -10.01 -27.23 -12.72
N ASP A 691 -11.26 -27.41 -12.29
CA ASP A 691 -12.42 -27.49 -13.16
C ASP A 691 -13.16 -26.12 -13.15
N PRO A 692 -13.11 -25.36 -14.23
CA PRO A 692 -13.70 -24.02 -14.32
C PRO A 692 -15.22 -24.02 -14.16
N ARG A 693 -15.89 -25.09 -14.56
CA ARG A 693 -17.36 -25.22 -14.40
C ARG A 693 -17.72 -25.32 -12.93
N LYS A 694 -17.03 -26.18 -12.17
CA LYS A 694 -17.19 -26.27 -10.72
C LYS A 694 -16.84 -24.97 -10.01
N ALA A 695 -15.80 -24.28 -10.45
CA ALA A 695 -15.41 -22.97 -9.93
C ALA A 695 -16.55 -21.94 -10.06
N CYS A 696 -17.14 -21.82 -11.25
CA CYS A 696 -18.25 -20.91 -11.53
C CYS A 696 -19.55 -21.32 -10.80
N GLU A 697 -19.86 -22.62 -10.76
CA GLU A 697 -21.02 -23.16 -10.04
C GLU A 697 -20.92 -22.87 -8.55
N PHE A 698 -19.77 -23.14 -7.94
CA PHE A 698 -19.51 -22.82 -6.55
C PHE A 698 -19.64 -21.32 -6.28
N PHE A 699 -19.01 -20.48 -7.08
CA PHE A 699 -19.11 -19.03 -6.92
C PHE A 699 -20.57 -18.55 -7.01
N SER A 700 -21.31 -18.98 -8.03
CA SER A 700 -22.72 -18.61 -8.19
C SER A 700 -23.55 -19.08 -7.01
N THR A 701 -23.31 -20.31 -6.50
CA THR A 701 -24.01 -20.89 -5.35
C THR A 701 -23.76 -20.08 -4.07
N CYS A 702 -22.54 -19.51 -3.91
CA CYS A 702 -22.18 -18.67 -2.76
C CYS A 702 -23.11 -17.45 -2.57
N PHE A 703 -23.69 -16.91 -3.63
CA PHE A 703 -24.51 -15.70 -3.61
C PHE A 703 -25.98 -15.90 -4.04
N LYS A 704 -26.47 -17.13 -4.05
CA LYS A 704 -27.85 -17.44 -4.51
C LYS A 704 -28.96 -17.17 -3.50
N ASP A 705 -28.67 -17.30 -2.19
CA ASP A 705 -29.70 -17.26 -1.15
C ASP A 705 -29.58 -15.99 -0.30
N PRO A 706 -30.44 -14.96 -0.55
CA PRO A 706 -30.43 -13.73 0.22
C PRO A 706 -30.75 -13.92 1.70
N SER A 707 -31.53 -14.96 2.05
CA SER A 707 -31.96 -15.19 3.43
C SER A 707 -30.85 -15.56 4.39
N THR A 708 -29.68 -15.92 3.86
CA THR A 708 -28.49 -16.28 4.68
C THR A 708 -27.58 -15.06 4.92
N PHE A 709 -27.83 -13.93 4.26
CA PHE A 709 -26.97 -12.77 4.32
C PHE A 709 -27.41 -11.73 5.35
N THR A 710 -26.42 -11.16 6.03
CA THR A 710 -26.53 -9.94 6.83
C THR A 710 -25.67 -8.86 6.17
N ILE A 711 -26.22 -7.68 5.94
CA ILE A 711 -25.57 -6.52 5.34
C ILE A 711 -25.49 -5.42 6.40
N VAL A 712 -24.32 -4.82 6.56
CA VAL A 712 -24.11 -3.61 7.34
C VAL A 712 -23.81 -2.47 6.37
N ILE A 713 -24.50 -1.33 6.50
CA ILE A 713 -24.35 -0.14 5.65
C ILE A 713 -24.04 1.06 6.57
N VAL A 714 -22.97 1.79 6.28
CA VAL A 714 -22.55 2.97 7.07
C VAL A 714 -22.24 4.11 6.12
N GLY A 715 -22.66 5.32 6.47
CA GLY A 715 -22.32 6.51 5.68
C GLY A 715 -23.42 7.57 5.65
N ASN A 716 -23.32 8.48 4.68
CA ASN A 716 -24.30 9.56 4.48
C ASN A 716 -25.55 9.01 3.77
N ILE A 717 -26.40 8.34 4.55
CA ILE A 717 -27.62 7.67 4.06
C ILE A 717 -28.82 8.54 4.40
N ASP A 718 -29.62 8.91 3.40
CA ASP A 718 -30.97 9.43 3.60
C ASP A 718 -31.97 8.27 3.52
N PRO A 719 -32.59 7.84 4.64
CA PRO A 719 -33.53 6.72 4.64
C PRO A 719 -34.72 6.92 3.70
N THR A 720 -35.13 8.15 3.44
CA THR A 720 -36.28 8.44 2.53
C THR A 720 -35.95 8.11 1.07
N ILE A 721 -34.68 8.22 0.69
CA ILE A 721 -34.17 7.90 -0.66
C ILE A 721 -33.69 6.44 -0.71
N ALA A 722 -32.93 6.02 0.31
CA ALA A 722 -32.27 4.71 0.32
C ALA A 722 -33.29 3.55 0.49
N MET A 723 -34.31 3.72 1.34
CA MET A 723 -35.27 2.63 1.64
C MET A 723 -36.00 2.11 0.40
N PRO A 724 -36.58 2.93 -0.48
CA PRO A 724 -37.17 2.43 -1.71
C PRO A 724 -36.20 1.64 -2.58
N LEU A 725 -34.93 2.06 -2.68
CA LEU A 725 -33.90 1.37 -3.45
C LEU A 725 -33.50 0.04 -2.80
N ILE A 726 -33.33 0.01 -1.49
CA ILE A 726 -33.05 -1.20 -0.72
C ILE A 726 -34.18 -2.23 -0.94
N LEU A 727 -35.44 -1.81 -0.81
CA LEU A 727 -36.57 -2.71 -1.01
C LEU A 727 -36.70 -3.18 -2.47
N GLN A 728 -36.33 -2.31 -3.43
CA GLN A 728 -36.40 -2.64 -4.86
C GLN A 728 -35.33 -3.68 -5.22
N TYR A 729 -34.08 -3.42 -4.88
CA TYR A 729 -32.95 -4.23 -5.38
C TYR A 729 -32.56 -5.33 -4.40
N LEU A 730 -32.40 -5.06 -3.09
CA LEU A 730 -32.04 -6.11 -2.13
C LEU A 730 -33.28 -6.94 -1.73
N GLY A 731 -34.40 -6.29 -1.48
CA GLY A 731 -35.66 -6.98 -1.15
C GLY A 731 -36.28 -7.73 -2.35
N GLY A 732 -35.95 -7.28 -3.57
CA GLY A 732 -36.36 -7.90 -4.82
C GLY A 732 -35.53 -9.10 -5.27
N ILE A 733 -34.41 -9.44 -4.57
CA ILE A 733 -33.65 -10.64 -4.87
C ILE A 733 -34.53 -11.88 -4.61
N PRO A 734 -34.67 -12.79 -5.58
CA PRO A 734 -35.47 -13.99 -5.41
C PRO A 734 -34.96 -14.90 -4.29
N LYS A 735 -35.83 -15.31 -3.39
CA LYS A 735 -35.51 -16.30 -2.36
C LYS A 735 -35.68 -17.70 -2.95
N PRO A 736 -34.68 -18.59 -2.84
CA PRO A 736 -34.86 -19.98 -3.26
C PRO A 736 -35.88 -20.73 -2.36
N PRO A 737 -36.60 -21.75 -2.90
CA PRO A 737 -37.61 -22.48 -2.13
C PRO A 737 -37.01 -23.20 -0.93
N GLU A 738 -35.80 -23.69 -1.04
CA GLU A 738 -35.05 -24.28 0.06
C GLU A 738 -33.71 -23.50 0.27
N PRO A 739 -33.25 -23.41 1.55
CA PRO A 739 -32.03 -22.69 1.84
C PRO A 739 -30.80 -23.31 1.15
N ILE A 740 -29.99 -22.46 0.54
CA ILE A 740 -28.75 -22.85 -0.14
C ILE A 740 -27.54 -22.38 0.68
N MET A 741 -26.60 -23.30 0.94
CA MET A 741 -25.40 -23.03 1.75
C MET A 741 -25.72 -22.36 3.11
N HIS A 742 -26.75 -22.83 3.77
CA HIS A 742 -27.18 -22.33 5.07
C HIS A 742 -26.36 -23.00 6.18
N PHE A 743 -25.45 -22.25 6.76
CA PHE A 743 -24.59 -22.70 7.87
C PHE A 743 -24.83 -21.85 9.09
N ASN A 744 -24.98 -22.50 10.24
CA ASN A 744 -24.84 -21.83 11.52
C ASN A 744 -23.34 -21.70 11.87
N ARG A 745 -23.00 -20.62 12.53
CA ARG A 745 -21.62 -20.35 12.95
C ARG A 745 -20.95 -21.51 13.66
N ASP A 746 -21.69 -22.18 14.58
CA ASP A 746 -21.16 -23.25 15.42
C ASP A 746 -20.98 -24.57 14.64
N GLU A 747 -21.61 -24.71 13.47
CA GLU A 747 -21.54 -25.90 12.59
C GLU A 747 -20.35 -25.83 11.62
N LEU A 748 -19.71 -24.67 11.45
CA LEU A 748 -18.59 -24.50 10.54
C LEU A 748 -17.42 -25.41 10.91
N LYS A 749 -16.78 -26.01 9.92
CA LYS A 749 -15.56 -26.80 10.10
C LYS A 749 -14.38 -25.86 10.43
N GLY A 750 -13.62 -26.20 11.47
CA GLY A 750 -12.37 -25.52 11.77
C GLY A 750 -11.30 -25.85 10.74
N LEU A 751 -10.42 -24.90 10.44
CA LEU A 751 -9.24 -25.18 9.61
C LEU A 751 -8.35 -26.24 10.27
N PRO A 752 -7.72 -27.12 9.50
CA PRO A 752 -6.80 -28.15 9.99
C PRO A 752 -5.44 -27.50 10.37
N PHE A 753 -5.40 -26.89 11.54
CA PHE A 753 -4.31 -26.09 12.03
C PHE A 753 -3.64 -26.78 13.22
N THR A 754 -2.32 -27.00 13.13
CA THR A 754 -1.52 -27.62 14.19
C THR A 754 -0.19 -26.90 14.31
N PHE A 755 0.03 -26.22 15.44
CA PHE A 755 1.33 -25.60 15.71
C PHE A 755 2.29 -26.66 16.28
N PRO A 756 3.60 -26.62 15.92
CA PRO A 756 4.60 -27.55 16.48
C PRO A 756 4.60 -27.56 18.00
N THR A 757 4.75 -28.75 18.59
CA THR A 757 4.75 -28.94 20.05
C THR A 757 6.12 -28.72 20.70
N SER A 758 7.17 -28.66 19.90
CA SER A 758 8.57 -28.47 20.33
C SER A 758 9.18 -27.24 19.64
N ILE A 759 10.34 -26.84 20.14
CA ILE A 759 11.15 -25.79 19.53
C ILE A 759 11.62 -26.23 18.15
N HIS A 760 11.40 -25.37 17.14
CA HIS A 760 11.93 -25.56 15.81
C HIS A 760 12.70 -24.30 15.40
N ARG A 761 13.96 -24.47 15.02
CA ARG A 761 14.78 -23.45 14.37
C ARG A 761 15.23 -23.96 13.01
N GLU A 762 14.88 -23.28 11.96
CA GLU A 762 15.17 -23.70 10.60
C GLU A 762 15.77 -22.54 9.80
N VAL A 763 16.70 -22.88 8.90
CA VAL A 763 17.29 -21.95 7.94
C VAL A 763 16.84 -22.35 6.55
N VAL A 764 16.20 -21.41 5.85
CA VAL A 764 15.84 -21.52 4.44
C VAL A 764 16.94 -20.89 3.61
N TRP A 765 17.69 -21.72 2.90
CA TRP A 765 18.76 -21.27 2.02
C TRP A 765 18.21 -20.99 0.62
N SER A 766 18.22 -19.74 0.19
CA SER A 766 17.77 -19.35 -1.15
C SER A 766 18.90 -18.73 -1.96
N PRO A 767 19.01 -19.06 -3.28
CA PRO A 767 19.88 -18.27 -4.16
C PRO A 767 19.28 -16.85 -4.24
N MET A 768 20.12 -15.84 -4.06
CA MET A 768 19.78 -14.44 -4.10
C MET A 768 20.80 -13.67 -4.92
N VAL A 769 20.36 -12.64 -5.63
CA VAL A 769 21.25 -11.71 -6.33
C VAL A 769 21.97 -10.83 -5.31
N GLU A 770 21.24 -10.27 -4.36
CA GLU A 770 21.77 -9.53 -3.21
C GLU A 770 21.49 -10.29 -1.92
N ALA A 771 22.45 -10.27 -1.00
CA ALA A 771 22.34 -10.99 0.26
C ALA A 771 21.34 -10.33 1.21
N GLN A 772 20.20 -10.99 1.45
CA GLN A 772 19.18 -10.58 2.41
C GLN A 772 18.99 -11.66 3.49
N CYS A 773 18.68 -11.25 4.69
CA CYS A 773 18.32 -12.13 5.78
C CYS A 773 17.01 -11.66 6.40
N LEU A 774 16.02 -12.55 6.44
CA LEU A 774 14.74 -12.31 7.09
C LEU A 774 14.57 -13.31 8.23
N VAL A 775 14.04 -12.84 9.34
CA VAL A 775 13.78 -13.65 10.52
C VAL A 775 12.30 -13.59 10.86
N GLN A 776 11.70 -14.73 11.13
CA GLN A 776 10.38 -14.80 11.73
C GLN A 776 10.41 -15.72 12.96
N ILE A 777 10.00 -15.18 14.11
CA ILE A 777 9.85 -15.91 15.37
C ILE A 777 8.35 -16.03 15.63
N CYS A 778 7.80 -17.24 15.75
CA CYS A 778 6.39 -17.47 16.01
C CYS A 778 6.17 -18.16 17.36
N PHE A 779 5.16 -17.67 18.08
CA PHE A 779 4.67 -18.26 19.33
C PHE A 779 3.21 -18.65 19.18
N PRO A 780 2.80 -19.86 19.59
CA PRO A 780 1.38 -20.19 19.65
C PRO A 780 0.70 -19.37 20.74
N GLY A 781 -0.45 -18.79 20.40
CA GLY A 781 -1.27 -18.00 21.32
C GLY A 781 -2.56 -18.73 21.67
N GLU A 782 -2.90 -18.80 22.96
CA GLU A 782 -4.17 -19.37 23.43
C GLU A 782 -4.83 -18.43 24.44
N GLY A 783 -6.07 -17.99 24.14
CA GLY A 783 -6.88 -17.20 25.06
C GLY A 783 -7.68 -18.07 26.02
N LYS A 784 -8.10 -17.51 27.15
CA LYS A 784 -8.90 -18.22 28.17
C LYS A 784 -10.34 -18.39 27.70
N LYS A 785 -10.87 -19.60 27.83
CA LYS A 785 -12.30 -19.91 27.57
C LYS A 785 -13.22 -19.01 28.40
N GLY A 786 -14.28 -18.46 27.78
CA GLY A 786 -15.28 -17.63 28.44
C GLY A 786 -14.89 -16.16 28.66
N ARG A 787 -13.69 -15.72 28.22
CA ARG A 787 -13.24 -14.33 28.27
C ARG A 787 -12.76 -13.78 26.92
N GLN A 788 -13.38 -14.18 25.84
CA GLN A 788 -12.89 -13.93 24.49
C GLN A 788 -12.71 -12.45 24.16
N VAL A 789 -13.65 -11.59 24.55
CA VAL A 789 -13.57 -10.16 24.26
C VAL A 789 -12.37 -9.55 24.96
N GLU A 790 -12.21 -9.81 26.26
CA GLU A 790 -11.07 -9.31 27.03
C GLU A 790 -9.74 -9.86 26.48
N GLU A 791 -9.69 -11.14 26.10
CA GLU A 791 -8.47 -11.75 25.55
C GLU A 791 -8.07 -11.17 24.20
N ILE A 792 -9.02 -10.88 23.32
CA ILE A 792 -8.74 -10.24 22.03
C ILE A 792 -8.14 -8.85 22.26
N HIS A 793 -8.71 -8.06 23.18
CA HIS A 793 -8.15 -6.76 23.52
C HIS A 793 -6.76 -6.88 24.17
N PHE A 794 -6.55 -7.83 25.08
CA PHE A 794 -5.22 -8.09 25.63
C PHE A 794 -4.20 -8.43 24.54
N VAL A 795 -4.55 -9.30 23.58
CA VAL A 795 -3.66 -9.65 22.46
C VAL A 795 -3.29 -8.39 21.66
N GLY A 796 -4.23 -7.50 21.40
CA GLY A 796 -3.96 -6.20 20.73
C GLY A 796 -2.93 -5.36 21.48
N PHE A 797 -3.15 -5.14 22.79
CA PHE A 797 -2.20 -4.41 23.63
C PHE A 797 -0.82 -5.08 23.72
N LEU A 798 -0.79 -6.41 23.86
CA LEU A 798 0.45 -7.14 23.98
C LEU A 798 1.25 -7.16 22.68
N SER A 799 0.61 -7.28 21.52
CA SER A 799 1.31 -7.22 20.24
C SER A 799 2.00 -5.86 20.06
N LYS A 800 1.33 -4.77 20.43
CA LYS A 800 1.90 -3.43 20.37
C LYS A 800 3.04 -3.24 21.38
N LEU A 801 2.87 -3.74 22.60
CA LEU A 801 3.92 -3.74 23.61
C LEU A 801 5.17 -4.47 23.12
N LEU A 802 5.00 -5.66 22.55
CA LEU A 802 6.09 -6.46 22.02
C LEU A 802 6.82 -5.75 20.89
N GLU A 803 6.08 -5.19 19.94
CA GLU A 803 6.62 -4.42 18.83
C GLU A 803 7.50 -3.27 19.32
N THR A 804 6.96 -2.42 20.21
CA THR A 804 7.69 -1.31 20.81
C THR A 804 8.93 -1.76 21.57
N LYS A 805 8.85 -2.82 22.39
CA LYS A 805 9.99 -3.28 23.20
C LYS A 805 11.08 -3.92 22.35
N ILE A 806 10.73 -4.75 21.37
CA ILE A 806 11.71 -5.36 20.47
C ILE A 806 12.37 -4.28 19.59
N MET A 807 11.59 -3.30 19.10
CA MET A 807 12.12 -2.13 18.40
C MET A 807 13.13 -1.37 19.23
N GLN A 808 12.81 -1.06 20.51
CA GLN A 808 13.71 -0.36 21.43
C GLN A 808 15.03 -1.09 21.61
N VAL A 809 15.02 -2.43 21.69
CA VAL A 809 16.24 -3.22 21.88
C VAL A 809 17.03 -3.38 20.58
N LEU A 810 16.40 -3.87 19.52
CA LEU A 810 17.12 -4.26 18.30
C LEU A 810 17.46 -3.06 17.40
N ARG A 811 16.58 -2.05 17.32
CA ARG A 811 16.76 -0.84 16.50
C ARG A 811 17.46 0.26 17.29
N PHE A 812 16.81 0.78 18.35
CA PHE A 812 17.28 2.01 18.99
C PHE A 812 18.50 1.79 19.91
N LYS A 813 18.62 0.65 20.57
CA LYS A 813 19.76 0.35 21.44
C LYS A 813 20.92 -0.27 20.68
N LEU A 814 20.66 -1.22 19.78
CA LEU A 814 21.71 -1.98 19.08
C LEU A 814 21.98 -1.45 17.65
N GLY A 815 21.04 -0.76 17.00
CA GLY A 815 21.17 -0.28 15.63
C GLY A 815 21.35 -1.41 14.60
N GLN A 816 20.76 -2.59 14.83
CA GLN A 816 21.04 -3.79 14.01
C GLN A 816 19.89 -4.21 13.10
N ILE A 817 18.76 -3.51 13.16
CA ILE A 817 17.61 -3.71 12.27
C ILE A 817 17.10 -2.34 11.84
N TYR A 818 16.35 -2.30 10.74
CA TYR A 818 15.62 -1.11 10.31
C TYR A 818 14.25 -1.04 11.01
N SER A 819 13.47 -2.11 10.92
CA SER A 819 12.12 -2.19 11.52
C SER A 819 11.84 -3.58 12.07
N VAL A 820 10.88 -3.66 12.96
CA VAL A 820 10.28 -4.92 13.43
C VAL A 820 8.77 -4.84 13.24
N GLY A 821 8.16 -5.93 12.83
CA GLY A 821 6.70 -6.06 12.79
C GLY A 821 6.27 -7.19 13.72
N VAL A 822 5.21 -6.94 14.49
CA VAL A 822 4.53 -7.97 15.28
C VAL A 822 3.15 -8.20 14.69
N SER A 823 2.94 -9.39 14.16
CA SER A 823 1.68 -9.79 13.55
C SER A 823 0.98 -10.84 14.38
N VAL A 824 -0.35 -10.78 14.38
CA VAL A 824 -1.22 -11.72 15.06
C VAL A 824 -2.08 -12.45 14.03
N PHE A 825 -2.02 -13.78 14.02
CA PHE A 825 -2.87 -14.60 13.20
C PHE A 825 -3.79 -15.44 14.09
N LEU A 826 -5.08 -15.13 14.07
CA LEU A 826 -6.12 -15.89 14.79
C LEU A 826 -6.90 -16.82 13.84
N GLY A 827 -6.26 -17.28 12.77
CA GLY A 827 -6.89 -18.05 11.68
C GLY A 827 -7.32 -19.48 12.04
N GLY A 828 -6.85 -20.00 13.19
CA GLY A 828 -7.34 -21.27 13.73
C GLY A 828 -8.74 -21.18 14.33
N ASN A 829 -9.23 -19.97 14.56
CA ASN A 829 -10.55 -19.75 15.15
C ASN A 829 -11.62 -19.69 14.07
N LYS A 830 -12.53 -20.61 14.08
CA LYS A 830 -13.81 -20.40 13.44
C LYS A 830 -14.66 -19.44 14.31
N PRO A 831 -15.52 -18.59 13.71
CA PRO A 831 -16.45 -17.78 14.47
C PRO A 831 -17.36 -18.70 15.32
N SER A 832 -17.10 -18.87 16.59
CA SER A 832 -17.88 -19.74 17.45
C SER A 832 -18.24 -19.06 18.78
N ARG A 833 -19.37 -19.46 19.35
CA ARG A 833 -19.86 -18.94 20.62
C ARG A 833 -18.92 -19.26 21.79
N ILE A 834 -18.22 -20.38 21.70
CA ILE A 834 -17.32 -20.93 22.72
C ILE A 834 -15.89 -21.01 22.19
N GLY A 835 -15.60 -20.28 21.12
CA GLY A 835 -14.31 -20.35 20.43
C GLY A 835 -13.15 -20.10 21.38
N ASP A 836 -12.22 -21.01 21.39
CA ASP A 836 -10.92 -20.77 21.96
C ASP A 836 -10.23 -19.75 21.07
N VAL A 837 -9.68 -18.69 21.62
CA VAL A 837 -8.79 -17.79 20.86
C VAL A 837 -7.50 -18.54 20.66
N ARG A 838 -7.32 -19.13 19.49
CA ARG A 838 -6.11 -19.85 19.08
C ARG A 838 -5.51 -19.22 17.87
N GLY A 839 -4.22 -19.11 17.86
CA GLY A 839 -3.47 -18.60 16.75
C GLY A 839 -1.99 -18.52 17.06
N ASP A 840 -1.32 -17.58 16.45
CA ASP A 840 0.07 -17.27 16.79
C ASP A 840 0.31 -15.75 16.84
N ILE A 841 1.39 -15.41 17.52
CA ILE A 841 2.01 -14.09 17.48
C ILE A 841 3.39 -14.27 16.86
N SER A 842 3.66 -13.54 15.80
CA SER A 842 4.95 -13.60 15.11
C SER A 842 5.67 -12.25 15.14
N ILE A 843 6.97 -12.32 15.35
CA ILE A 843 7.91 -11.21 15.33
C ILE A 843 8.74 -11.35 14.07
N ASN A 844 8.73 -10.31 13.23
CA ASN A 844 9.39 -10.30 11.92
C ASN A 844 10.39 -9.16 11.84
N PHE A 845 11.60 -9.41 11.35
CA PHE A 845 12.59 -8.37 11.07
C PHE A 845 13.61 -8.84 10.02
N SER A 846 14.25 -7.86 9.36
CA SER A 846 15.44 -8.10 8.52
C SER A 846 16.70 -7.72 9.27
N CYS A 847 17.81 -8.38 8.97
CA CYS A 847 19.10 -8.11 9.62
C CYS A 847 20.28 -8.66 8.81
N ASP A 848 21.48 -8.32 9.24
CA ASP A 848 22.70 -8.91 8.71
C ASP A 848 22.71 -10.45 8.93
N PRO A 849 22.96 -11.25 7.88
CA PRO A 849 23.02 -12.71 7.99
C PRO A 849 23.94 -13.23 9.10
N GLU A 850 25.08 -12.57 9.36
CA GLU A 850 26.08 -13.03 10.31
C GLU A 850 25.62 -12.94 11.76
N ILE A 851 24.68 -12.03 12.07
CA ILE A 851 24.21 -11.78 13.44
C ILE A 851 22.76 -12.26 13.68
N SER A 852 22.09 -12.79 12.67
CA SER A 852 20.66 -13.17 12.73
C SER A 852 20.32 -14.06 13.94
N SER A 853 21.10 -15.14 14.16
CA SER A 853 20.88 -16.03 15.32
C SER A 853 21.04 -15.32 16.66
N LYS A 854 22.00 -14.38 16.77
CA LYS A 854 22.20 -13.58 17.98
C LYS A 854 21.02 -12.65 18.22
N LEU A 855 20.49 -12.01 17.19
CA LEU A 855 19.32 -11.13 17.31
C LEU A 855 18.06 -11.89 17.70
N VAL A 856 17.87 -13.12 17.18
CA VAL A 856 16.81 -14.03 17.62
C VAL A 856 16.91 -14.30 19.13
N ASP A 857 18.11 -14.64 19.63
CA ASP A 857 18.30 -14.92 21.06
C ASP A 857 18.05 -13.67 21.91
N ILE A 858 18.49 -12.48 21.47
CA ILE A 858 18.21 -11.20 22.16
C ILE A 858 16.69 -10.88 22.17
N ALA A 859 15.98 -11.11 21.07
CA ALA A 859 14.52 -10.94 21.02
C ALA A 859 13.81 -11.90 22.00
N LEU A 860 14.24 -13.17 22.05
CA LEU A 860 13.73 -14.18 23.00
C LEU A 860 14.07 -13.83 24.45
N ASP A 861 15.25 -13.25 24.71
CA ASP A 861 15.64 -12.78 26.04
C ASP A 861 14.77 -11.60 26.50
N GLU A 862 14.48 -10.64 25.62
CA GLU A 862 13.57 -9.54 25.93
C GLU A 862 12.13 -10.02 26.17
N MET A 863 11.64 -10.96 25.36
CA MET A 863 10.36 -11.61 25.60
C MET A 863 10.28 -12.29 26.97
N LEU A 864 11.32 -13.04 27.31
CA LEU A 864 11.39 -13.72 28.62
C LEU A 864 11.46 -12.69 29.76
N ARG A 865 12.26 -11.64 29.62
CA ARG A 865 12.33 -10.53 30.58
C ARG A 865 10.94 -9.89 30.82
N LEU A 866 10.20 -9.61 29.75
CA LEU A 866 8.83 -9.09 29.85
C LEU A 866 7.88 -10.06 30.56
N GLN A 867 8.06 -11.36 30.36
CA GLN A 867 7.28 -12.36 31.09
C GLN A 867 7.68 -12.43 32.58
N GLU A 868 8.97 -12.35 32.91
CA GLU A 868 9.47 -12.51 34.29
C GLU A 868 9.32 -11.25 35.12
N GLU A 869 9.71 -10.09 34.57
CA GLU A 869 9.77 -8.80 35.29
C GLU A 869 8.55 -7.90 34.98
N GLY A 870 7.91 -8.09 33.82
CA GLY A 870 6.88 -7.21 33.29
C GLY A 870 7.43 -5.96 32.56
N PRO A 871 6.56 -5.20 31.87
CA PRO A 871 6.89 -3.90 31.32
C PRO A 871 6.97 -2.83 32.41
N SER A 872 7.58 -1.67 32.13
CA SER A 872 7.55 -0.52 33.03
C SER A 872 6.18 0.18 33.01
N GLU A 873 5.91 1.05 34.00
CA GLU A 873 4.71 1.90 34.00
C GLU A 873 4.68 2.82 32.77
N GLN A 874 5.84 3.35 32.36
CA GLN A 874 5.96 4.17 31.18
C GLN A 874 5.59 3.40 29.89
N ASP A 875 6.04 2.15 29.73
CA ASP A 875 5.69 1.30 28.58
C ASP A 875 4.16 1.11 28.48
N VAL A 876 3.53 0.80 29.63
CA VAL A 876 2.07 0.60 29.69
C VAL A 876 1.33 1.90 29.37
N SER A 877 1.76 3.02 29.95
CA SER A 877 1.14 4.33 29.70
C SER A 877 1.24 4.73 28.22
N THR A 878 2.39 4.52 27.61
CA THR A 878 2.60 4.81 26.17
C THR A 878 1.66 3.99 25.29
N ILE A 879 1.55 2.67 25.51
CA ILE A 879 0.66 1.81 24.71
C ILE A 879 -0.82 2.20 24.92
N LEU A 880 -1.21 2.50 26.15
CA LEU A 880 -2.57 2.99 26.44
C LEU A 880 -2.89 4.29 25.72
N GLU A 881 -1.94 5.21 25.62
CA GLU A 881 -2.13 6.47 24.92
C GLU A 881 -2.22 6.25 23.40
N ILE A 882 -1.31 5.46 22.80
CA ILE A 882 -1.36 5.11 21.38
C ILE A 882 -2.72 4.49 21.03
N GLU A 883 -3.17 3.50 21.80
CA GLU A 883 -4.45 2.83 21.58
C GLU A 883 -5.66 3.76 21.73
N GLN A 884 -5.60 4.66 22.74
CA GLN A 884 -6.64 5.65 22.95
C GLN A 884 -6.77 6.58 21.76
N ARG A 885 -5.66 7.09 21.25
CA ARG A 885 -5.65 7.98 20.10
C ARG A 885 -6.12 7.29 18.82
N ALA A 886 -5.74 6.03 18.60
CA ALA A 886 -6.23 5.24 17.48
C ALA A 886 -7.76 5.04 17.56
N HIS A 887 -8.29 4.75 18.74
CA HIS A 887 -9.72 4.64 18.95
C HIS A 887 -10.48 5.96 18.70
N GLU A 888 -9.99 7.08 19.23
CA GLU A 888 -10.59 8.41 19.03
C GLU A 888 -10.64 8.81 17.55
N ASN A 889 -9.58 8.50 16.79
CA ASN A 889 -9.56 8.70 15.35
C ASN A 889 -10.59 7.80 14.65
N GLY A 890 -10.59 6.50 14.99
CA GLY A 890 -11.52 5.54 14.40
C GLY A 890 -13.00 5.90 14.58
N LEU A 891 -13.38 6.48 15.71
CA LEU A 891 -14.76 6.94 15.96
C LEU A 891 -15.25 7.99 14.95
N GLN A 892 -14.36 8.62 14.18
CA GLN A 892 -14.65 9.60 13.15
C GLN A 892 -14.63 9.01 11.73
N GLU A 893 -14.50 7.68 11.59
CA GLU A 893 -14.34 6.98 10.31
C GLU A 893 -15.48 5.97 10.05
N ASN A 894 -16.03 5.98 8.83
CA ASN A 894 -17.11 5.07 8.44
C ASN A 894 -16.67 3.60 8.51
N TYR A 895 -15.43 3.28 8.09
CA TYR A 895 -14.90 1.92 8.11
C TYR A 895 -14.77 1.35 9.51
N TYR A 896 -14.42 2.18 10.49
CA TYR A 896 -14.35 1.76 11.89
C TYR A 896 -15.71 1.29 12.42
N TRP A 897 -16.77 2.04 12.13
CA TRP A 897 -18.13 1.66 12.53
C TRP A 897 -18.65 0.44 11.78
N LEU A 898 -18.38 0.38 10.47
CA LEU A 898 -18.73 -0.78 9.65
C LEU A 898 -18.12 -2.06 10.23
N ASP A 899 -16.82 -2.05 10.50
CA ASP A 899 -16.10 -3.21 11.03
C ASP A 899 -16.58 -3.62 12.42
N ARG A 900 -16.82 -2.66 13.30
CA ARG A 900 -17.30 -2.96 14.65
C ARG A 900 -18.72 -3.53 14.68
N ILE A 901 -19.65 -2.95 13.91
CA ILE A 901 -21.03 -3.48 13.80
C ILE A 901 -20.99 -4.86 13.15
N LEU A 902 -20.21 -5.03 12.07
CA LEU A 902 -20.06 -6.30 11.39
C LEU A 902 -19.47 -7.36 12.34
N HIS A 903 -18.44 -7.01 13.09
CA HIS A 903 -17.85 -7.91 14.09
C HIS A 903 -18.85 -8.30 15.18
N SER A 904 -19.71 -7.38 15.62
CA SER A 904 -20.79 -7.67 16.59
C SER A 904 -21.78 -8.70 16.07
N TYR A 905 -22.10 -8.68 14.78
CA TYR A 905 -22.90 -9.72 14.13
C TYR A 905 -22.16 -11.05 13.99
N GLN A 906 -20.90 -11.01 13.55
CA GLN A 906 -20.12 -12.20 13.26
C GLN A 906 -19.65 -12.92 14.53
N SER A 907 -19.28 -12.20 15.56
CA SER A 907 -18.78 -12.82 16.80
C SER A 907 -19.90 -13.38 17.65
N ARG A 908 -21.06 -12.70 17.73
CA ARG A 908 -22.21 -13.07 18.61
C ARG A 908 -21.79 -13.81 19.88
N VAL A 909 -20.73 -13.33 20.50
CA VAL A 909 -20.14 -13.94 21.70
C VAL A 909 -21.18 -14.04 22.82
N TYR A 910 -22.23 -13.20 22.72
CA TYR A 910 -23.29 -13.08 23.70
C TYR A 910 -24.65 -13.26 23.02
N SER A 911 -25.59 -13.81 23.75
CA SER A 911 -26.96 -14.16 23.30
C SER A 911 -27.86 -12.92 23.04
N GLY A 912 -27.32 -11.72 23.07
CA GLY A 912 -28.02 -10.47 22.85
C GLY A 912 -28.15 -10.08 21.38
N ASP A 913 -28.85 -8.97 21.16
CA ASP A 913 -28.90 -8.24 19.89
C ASP A 913 -27.54 -7.59 19.57
N VAL A 914 -27.41 -6.97 18.40
CA VAL A 914 -26.16 -6.35 17.96
C VAL A 914 -25.79 -5.14 18.83
N GLY A 915 -26.78 -4.38 19.32
CA GLY A 915 -26.53 -3.26 20.21
C GLY A 915 -25.92 -3.70 21.53
N THR A 916 -26.50 -4.73 22.17
CA THR A 916 -25.95 -5.35 23.37
C THR A 916 -24.56 -5.97 23.12
N SER A 917 -24.36 -6.63 21.96
CA SER A 917 -23.04 -7.19 21.61
C SER A 917 -21.98 -6.09 21.47
N PHE A 918 -22.35 -4.95 20.90
CA PHE A 918 -21.46 -3.80 20.75
C PHE A 918 -21.08 -3.21 22.11
N GLU A 919 -22.06 -3.00 23.02
CA GLU A 919 -21.79 -2.50 24.37
C GLU A 919 -20.84 -3.41 25.15
N ILE A 920 -21.07 -4.72 25.12
CA ILE A 920 -20.19 -5.69 25.78
C ILE A 920 -18.77 -5.64 25.25
N GLN A 921 -18.58 -5.45 23.94
CA GLN A 921 -17.25 -5.29 23.36
C GLN A 921 -16.59 -3.98 23.82
N ASP A 922 -17.33 -2.88 23.89
CA ASP A 922 -16.83 -1.59 24.34
C ASP A 922 -16.51 -1.59 25.84
N GLU A 923 -17.39 -2.18 26.66
CA GLU A 923 -17.11 -2.41 28.07
C GLU A 923 -15.88 -3.30 28.28
N GLY A 924 -15.75 -4.37 27.48
CA GLY A 924 -14.58 -5.27 27.51
C GLY A 924 -13.27 -4.52 27.22
N ARG A 925 -13.26 -3.66 26.21
CA ARG A 925 -12.14 -2.77 25.90
C ARG A 925 -11.85 -1.82 27.08
N SER A 926 -12.85 -1.12 27.55
CA SER A 926 -12.72 -0.15 28.67
C SER A 926 -12.19 -0.83 29.94
N LYS A 927 -12.67 -2.03 30.23
CA LYS A 927 -12.23 -2.84 31.38
C LYS A 927 -10.79 -3.31 31.25
N VAL A 928 -10.38 -3.78 30.07
CA VAL A 928 -8.98 -4.18 29.82
C VAL A 928 -8.09 -2.97 29.98
N ARG A 929 -8.44 -1.84 29.36
CA ARG A 929 -7.70 -0.59 29.43
C ARG A 929 -7.53 -0.08 30.87
N SER A 930 -8.60 -0.03 31.65
CA SER A 930 -8.55 0.43 33.06
C SER A 930 -7.82 -0.52 33.99
N SER A 931 -7.74 -1.79 33.65
CA SER A 931 -7.04 -2.82 34.43
C SER A 931 -5.61 -3.08 33.99
N LEU A 932 -5.16 -2.48 32.85
CA LEU A 932 -3.83 -2.72 32.32
C LEU A 932 -2.78 -2.01 33.17
N THR A 933 -1.98 -2.78 33.85
CA THR A 933 -0.84 -2.36 34.67
C THR A 933 0.37 -3.20 34.30
N PRO A 934 1.59 -2.87 34.72
CA PRO A 934 2.75 -3.74 34.52
C PRO A 934 2.50 -5.18 34.93
N SER A 935 1.88 -5.38 36.09
CA SER A 935 1.58 -6.73 36.62
C SER A 935 0.53 -7.50 35.83
N THR A 936 -0.54 -6.82 35.38
CA THR A 936 -1.59 -7.47 34.56
C THR A 936 -1.11 -7.76 33.15
N ALA A 937 -0.28 -6.90 32.56
CA ALA A 937 0.38 -7.13 31.27
C ALA A 937 1.35 -8.33 31.36
N GLN A 938 2.17 -8.38 32.41
CA GLN A 938 3.05 -9.51 32.68
C GLN A 938 2.26 -10.83 32.82
N PHE A 939 1.18 -10.80 33.61
CA PHE A 939 0.33 -11.99 33.79
C PHE A 939 -0.35 -12.43 32.47
N ALA A 940 -0.80 -11.49 31.65
CA ALA A 940 -1.39 -11.78 30.34
C ALA A 940 -0.35 -12.39 29.37
N LEU A 941 0.90 -11.88 29.35
CA LEU A 941 2.00 -12.46 28.57
C LEU A 941 2.30 -13.91 28.95
N LYS A 942 2.28 -14.22 30.28
CA LYS A 942 2.47 -15.60 30.76
C LYS A 942 1.31 -16.52 30.43
N ARG A 943 0.09 -15.98 30.34
CA ARG A 943 -1.12 -16.74 30.12
C ARG A 943 -1.40 -17.03 28.65
N ILE A 944 -1.21 -16.01 27.79
CA ILE A 944 -1.56 -16.07 26.36
C ILE A 944 -0.46 -16.76 25.56
N LEU A 945 0.80 -16.52 25.92
CA LEU A 945 1.97 -17.09 25.26
C LEU A 945 2.57 -18.23 26.12
N PRO A 946 3.36 -19.13 25.51
CA PRO A 946 4.11 -20.12 26.26
C PRO A 946 4.94 -19.48 27.37
N PHE A 947 4.95 -20.07 28.59
CA PHE A 947 5.80 -19.59 29.67
C PHE A 947 6.65 -20.73 30.23
N PRO A 948 7.97 -20.57 30.30
CA PRO A 948 8.78 -19.52 29.65
C PRO A 948 8.66 -19.54 28.13
N CYS A 949 8.70 -18.38 27.47
CA CYS A 949 8.54 -18.29 26.00
C CYS A 949 9.56 -19.14 25.23
N LYS A 950 10.74 -19.35 25.80
CA LYS A 950 11.81 -20.21 25.26
C LYS A 950 11.51 -21.71 25.22
N ASN A 951 10.38 -22.15 25.80
CA ASN A 951 10.03 -23.59 25.82
C ASN A 951 9.27 -24.03 24.56
N LYS A 952 8.62 -23.09 23.86
CA LYS A 952 7.80 -23.44 22.69
C LYS A 952 7.69 -22.25 21.73
N TYR A 953 8.40 -22.35 20.62
CA TYR A 953 8.39 -21.37 19.54
C TYR A 953 8.93 -21.98 18.25
N THR A 954 8.70 -21.32 17.13
CA THR A 954 9.38 -21.64 15.89
C THR A 954 10.18 -20.43 15.41
N VAL A 955 11.31 -20.66 14.77
CA VAL A 955 12.10 -19.65 14.08
C VAL A 955 12.42 -20.15 12.69
N VAL A 956 12.13 -19.33 11.71
CA VAL A 956 12.57 -19.52 10.32
C VAL A 956 13.44 -18.34 9.95
N ILE A 957 14.61 -18.62 9.43
CA ILE A 957 15.58 -17.63 8.97
C ILE A 957 15.80 -17.83 7.48
N LEU A 958 15.52 -16.82 6.67
CA LEU A 958 15.91 -16.81 5.28
C LEU A 958 17.38 -16.38 5.18
N MET A 959 18.20 -17.18 4.50
CA MET A 959 19.63 -16.94 4.33
C MET A 959 20.04 -16.99 2.86
N PRO A 960 20.98 -16.14 2.42
CA PRO A 960 21.55 -16.25 1.10
C PRO A 960 22.35 -17.54 0.98
N LYS A 961 22.11 -18.28 -0.10
CA LYS A 961 22.88 -19.49 -0.40
C LYS A 961 24.32 -19.11 -0.75
N ALA A 962 25.25 -19.46 0.11
CA ALA A 962 26.65 -19.15 -0.08
C ALA A 962 27.13 -19.64 -1.46
N SER A 963 27.77 -18.76 -2.21
CA SER A 963 28.44 -19.18 -3.45
C SER A 963 29.62 -20.13 -3.13
N PRO A 964 29.99 -21.04 -4.02
CA PRO A 964 31.16 -21.90 -3.81
C PRO A 964 32.45 -21.12 -3.46
N LEU A 965 32.59 -19.90 -3.96
CA LEU A 965 33.71 -18.99 -3.65
C LEU A 965 33.62 -18.41 -2.22
N GLN A 966 32.43 -18.11 -1.72
CA GLN A 966 32.21 -17.64 -0.34
C GLN A 966 32.42 -18.77 0.65
N LEU A 967 31.94 -19.99 0.35
CA LEU A 967 32.23 -21.19 1.14
C LEU A 967 33.74 -21.48 1.21
N LEU A 968 34.45 -21.30 0.12
CA LEU A 968 35.90 -21.46 0.07
C LEU A 968 36.61 -20.39 0.93
N LYS A 969 36.16 -19.13 0.84
CA LYS A 969 36.70 -18.03 1.66
C LYS A 969 36.43 -18.25 3.15
N SER A 970 35.24 -18.70 3.54
CA SER A 970 34.92 -18.99 4.95
C SER A 970 35.72 -20.18 5.50
N VAL A 971 35.91 -21.23 4.72
CA VAL A 971 36.76 -22.36 5.09
C VAL A 971 38.23 -21.94 5.25
N ILE A 972 38.74 -21.10 4.34
CA ILE A 972 40.10 -20.56 4.41
C ILE A 972 40.27 -19.66 5.61
N GLN A 973 39.28 -18.85 5.93
CA GLN A 973 39.29 -17.89 7.06
C GLN A 973 39.17 -18.62 8.40
N SER A 974 38.32 -19.63 8.50
CA SER A 974 38.19 -20.52 9.67
C SER A 974 39.47 -21.32 9.90
N ALA A 975 40.07 -21.83 8.81
CA ALA A 975 41.35 -22.50 8.90
C ALA A 975 42.52 -21.57 9.31
N ARG A 976 42.49 -20.29 8.94
CA ARG A 976 43.44 -19.25 9.36
C ARG A 976 43.33 -18.91 10.85
N THR A 977 42.15 -18.96 11.42
CA THR A 977 41.89 -18.61 12.83
C THR A 977 42.14 -19.77 13.80
N ASN A 978 41.86 -21.03 13.37
CA ASN A 978 41.77 -22.16 14.30
C ASN A 978 42.93 -23.16 14.23
N TYR A 979 43.84 -23.09 13.23
CA TYR A 979 44.87 -24.10 13.03
C TYR A 979 46.27 -23.54 12.69
N GLY A 980 47.28 -24.20 13.13
CA GLY A 980 48.69 -23.84 12.87
C GLY A 980 49.11 -23.94 11.38
N ARG A 981 50.38 -23.61 11.11
CA ARG A 981 50.90 -23.36 9.75
C ARG A 981 50.71 -24.54 8.77
N GLU A 982 50.78 -25.80 9.28
CA GLU A 982 50.63 -27.02 8.42
C GLU A 982 49.17 -27.29 8.02
N ALA A 983 48.20 -27.04 8.88
CA ALA A 983 46.78 -27.16 8.59
C ALA A 983 46.31 -26.08 7.60
N LYS A 984 46.96 -24.92 7.56
CA LYS A 984 46.66 -23.83 6.59
C LYS A 984 47.06 -24.23 5.14
N ILE A 985 48.12 -25.02 5.01
CA ILE A 985 48.56 -25.54 3.69
C ILE A 985 47.57 -26.62 3.20
N LEU A 986 47.15 -27.52 4.09
CA LEU A 986 46.21 -28.59 3.76
C LEU A 986 44.81 -28.04 3.37
N ALA A 987 44.32 -27.05 4.09
CA ALA A 987 43.08 -26.35 3.77
C ALA A 987 43.15 -25.58 2.43
N GLY A 988 44.29 -24.99 2.13
CA GLY A 988 44.57 -24.34 0.84
C GLY A 988 44.53 -25.32 -0.32
N VAL A 989 45.15 -26.50 -0.16
CA VAL A 989 45.18 -27.57 -1.19
C VAL A 989 43.79 -28.18 -1.40
N THR A 990 43.04 -28.43 -0.33
CA THR A 990 41.65 -28.94 -0.41
C THR A 990 40.71 -27.91 -1.05
N GLY A 991 40.88 -26.64 -0.74
CA GLY A 991 40.14 -25.55 -1.37
C GLY A 991 40.42 -25.41 -2.88
N LEU A 992 41.66 -25.56 -3.30
CA LEU A 992 42.05 -25.56 -4.73
C LEU A 992 41.49 -26.79 -5.47
N ALA A 993 41.47 -27.96 -4.82
CA ALA A 993 40.89 -29.17 -5.37
C ALA A 993 39.36 -29.06 -5.58
N VAL A 994 38.63 -28.43 -4.62
CA VAL A 994 37.18 -28.17 -4.75
C VAL A 994 36.90 -27.16 -5.86
N LEU A 995 37.74 -26.12 -5.97
CA LEU A 995 37.65 -25.14 -7.06
C LEU A 995 37.91 -25.77 -8.43
N ALA A 996 38.95 -26.57 -8.53
CA ALA A 996 39.27 -27.31 -9.76
C ALA A 996 38.14 -28.28 -10.15
N PHE A 997 37.58 -28.98 -9.15
CA PHE A 997 36.45 -29.88 -9.37
C PHE A 997 35.16 -29.12 -9.81
N SER A 998 34.89 -27.98 -9.24
CA SER A 998 33.73 -27.16 -9.63
C SER A 998 33.90 -26.53 -11.02
N LEU A 999 35.09 -26.11 -11.37
CA LEU A 999 35.43 -25.61 -12.71
C LEU A 999 35.39 -26.73 -13.75
N TRP A 1000 35.89 -27.92 -13.41
CA TRP A 1000 35.80 -29.10 -14.24
C TRP A 1000 34.35 -29.54 -14.48
N ARG A 1001 33.50 -29.51 -13.45
CA ARG A 1001 32.06 -29.81 -13.54
C ARG A 1001 31.32 -28.79 -14.40
N ARG A 1002 31.68 -27.50 -14.30
CA ARG A 1002 31.16 -26.43 -15.19
C ARG A 1002 31.61 -26.65 -16.64
N ALA A 1003 32.88 -27.02 -16.87
CA ALA A 1003 33.37 -27.32 -18.20
C ALA A 1003 32.68 -28.54 -18.81
N GLN A 1004 32.40 -29.60 -18.05
CA GLN A 1004 31.62 -30.75 -18.49
C GLN A 1004 30.15 -30.42 -18.79
N ASN A 1005 29.50 -29.55 -17.98
CA ASN A 1005 28.15 -29.11 -18.28
C ASN A 1005 28.09 -28.22 -19.53
N ASN A 1006 29.07 -27.34 -19.73
CA ASN A 1006 29.17 -26.54 -20.97
C ASN A 1006 29.48 -27.41 -22.19
N SER A 1007 30.30 -28.46 -22.07
CA SER A 1007 30.55 -29.42 -23.18
C SER A 1007 29.31 -30.27 -23.46
N ARG A 1008 28.50 -30.64 -22.49
CA ARG A 1008 27.21 -31.33 -22.73
C ARG A 1008 26.17 -30.38 -23.38
N HIS A 1009 26.17 -29.11 -23.08
CA HIS A 1009 25.35 -28.12 -23.78
C HIS A 1009 25.83 -27.83 -25.20
N LEU A 1010 27.13 -27.91 -25.47
CA LEU A 1010 27.70 -27.79 -26.83
C LEU A 1010 27.45 -29.05 -27.68
N LEU A 1011 27.49 -30.23 -27.06
CA LEU A 1011 27.18 -31.49 -27.74
C LEU A 1011 25.69 -31.70 -28.01
N SER A 1012 24.83 -31.14 -27.18
CA SER A 1012 23.37 -31.13 -27.44
C SER A 1012 22.94 -30.09 -28.50
N ARG A 1013 23.77 -29.06 -28.78
CA ARG A 1013 23.58 -28.12 -29.90
C ARG A 1013 24.15 -28.59 -31.24
N ALA A 1014 24.95 -29.62 -31.24
CA ALA A 1014 25.48 -30.22 -32.46
C ALA A 1014 24.68 -31.46 -32.93
N ALA A 1015 23.67 -31.85 -32.18
CA ALA A 1015 22.82 -33.02 -32.48
C ALA A 1015 21.34 -32.63 -32.75
N ASN A 1016 21.07 -31.30 -32.94
CA ASN A 1016 19.77 -30.84 -33.47
C ASN A 1016 20.00 -29.96 -34.69
#